data_fb649d217873b5a68d1d93ebdb132526
#
_entry.id   fb649d217873b5a68d1d93ebdb132526
#
_cell.length_a   1.000
_cell.length_b   1.000
_cell.length_c   1.000
_cell.angle_alpha   90.00
_cell.angle_beta   90.00
_cell.angle_gamma   90.00
#
_symmetry.space_group_name_H-M   'P 1'
#
loop_
_entity.id
_entity.type
_entity.pdbx_description
1 polymer ?
#
loop_
_entity_poly.entity_id
_entity_poly.type
_entity_poly.pdbx_seq_one_letter_code
_entity_poly.pdbx_strand_id
1 'polypeptide(L)'
;MDSSQPPSTRKRVCIIGAGPAGLVAAKTLQQTGRFTLTLFEKSHRIGGLWALDETTQTGFLAPGTPTNLSRFTVGFSDLDWREVDLGGQHDGDGARRGEGGVPMFPKAWQVGRYLEEYRRLYVPEEVLRLEREVLRAERCVEEGRAAVWRVESRDGEGKGRVEEFDYLVVASGFFAKPRWPGQGGPGLGNGDVRSRIRTMHSSQFRTLDDLFSGKSNAAEKTILIVGGGNSAGETAAAVAMQLSDAAWSPDTTQQKLYKGCKITHITPRPIYGLPPYLEYEKDSMSYVPIDFKLYDFSKRPQMDSYAGQQTPEIRDIVHGALQRMVGGDQSDLGSEALTSPPKGDSRGTVYVALSETYAEFVRSGLVEAKAGRVVSISQGTEGTATAAVEHGDEHYTIDNVGAAIYATGYTPSTALDFLRDDVKQGLQFDLKSARLPLVLDQWQTMSAALPDIAFLGFYEGPYWSIMEMQAQLIADRWINERIPTPQRSYEEDHKLIRLREAMQEKALDVPQYWFGDYLGYMEDIASHLQLSRNDAAFAEREGCTSPARYVSAQTDKLQADAIMADLHKTWRDCIDHGRFVARAALRAMQGNWNISRKIESEDPAYSGTLQGQASFHPRFPTADKSGRVADLEFVYVESGEFTSSSSGMTMHARRRYVYRYSEVDDQLSVWFVKPENDLEVDYLFHDLTFVPPAEARKAGACIAKADHLCVDDMYWTQYTLPMEAIVLRRFKIEHTVKGPQKDYVATTQFTRPLVPATRR
;
A
#
# COMPACT_ATOMS: atom_id res chain seq x y z
N MET A 1 30.59 -48.73 -26.35
CA MET A 1 30.84 -47.32 -26.59
C MET A 1 30.71 -46.61 -25.26
N ASP A 2 31.83 -46.31 -24.72
CA ASP A 2 32.07 -45.84 -23.36
C ASP A 2 31.75 -44.36 -23.26
N SER A 3 30.80 -43.98 -22.46
CA SER A 3 30.53 -42.57 -22.15
C SER A 3 30.44 -42.39 -20.62
N SER A 4 31.53 -42.76 -19.94
CA SER A 4 31.74 -42.36 -18.55
C SER A 4 32.40 -40.99 -18.47
N GLN A 5 31.63 -39.94 -18.76
CA GLN A 5 31.99 -38.63 -18.16
C GLN A 5 31.63 -38.71 -16.67
N PRO A 6 32.56 -38.33 -15.75
CA PRO A 6 32.23 -38.24 -14.32
C PRO A 6 31.05 -37.27 -14.17
N PRO A 7 30.12 -37.54 -13.25
CA PRO A 7 29.01 -36.62 -13.01
C PRO A 7 29.63 -35.25 -12.70
N SER A 8 29.33 -34.26 -13.53
CA SER A 8 29.77 -32.88 -13.26
C SER A 8 29.28 -32.51 -11.86
N THR A 9 30.20 -32.25 -10.95
CA THR A 9 29.85 -31.83 -9.60
C THR A 9 28.99 -30.57 -9.71
N ARG A 10 27.72 -30.65 -9.23
CA ARG A 10 26.80 -29.51 -9.23
C ARG A 10 27.45 -28.31 -8.55
N LYS A 11 27.33 -27.12 -9.13
CA LYS A 11 27.82 -25.88 -8.55
C LYS A 11 27.05 -25.55 -7.25
N ARG A 12 27.75 -25.12 -6.23
CA ARG A 12 27.18 -24.79 -4.92
C ARG A 12 26.77 -23.32 -4.90
N VAL A 13 25.54 -23.04 -4.55
CA VAL A 13 24.99 -21.67 -4.45
C VAL A 13 24.57 -21.37 -3.02
N CYS A 14 25.09 -20.29 -2.47
CA CYS A 14 24.61 -19.70 -1.24
C CYS A 14 23.54 -18.65 -1.55
N ILE A 15 22.38 -18.73 -0.91
CA ILE A 15 21.32 -17.73 -0.97
C ILE A 15 21.18 -17.12 0.44
N ILE A 16 21.23 -15.79 0.56
CA ILE A 16 21.15 -15.07 1.85
C ILE A 16 19.81 -14.37 1.95
N GLY A 17 18.96 -14.82 2.88
CA GLY A 17 17.61 -14.32 3.16
C GLY A 17 16.50 -15.17 2.55
N ALA A 18 15.57 -15.65 3.38
CA ALA A 18 14.40 -16.44 2.99
C ALA A 18 13.10 -15.61 2.94
N GLY A 19 13.22 -14.35 2.52
CA GLY A 19 12.09 -13.54 2.06
C GLY A 19 11.60 -13.96 0.68
N PRO A 20 10.62 -13.26 0.09
CA PRO A 20 10.09 -13.57 -1.25
C PRO A 20 11.19 -13.76 -2.30
N ALA A 21 12.20 -12.88 -2.30
CA ALA A 21 13.32 -12.92 -3.23
C ALA A 21 14.15 -14.21 -3.10
N GLY A 22 14.48 -14.62 -1.87
CA GLY A 22 15.26 -15.83 -1.63
C GLY A 22 14.48 -17.10 -1.96
N LEU A 23 13.18 -17.13 -1.68
CA LEU A 23 12.32 -18.27 -1.98
C LEU A 23 12.18 -18.49 -3.48
N VAL A 24 11.92 -17.43 -4.26
CA VAL A 24 11.82 -17.56 -5.73
C VAL A 24 13.16 -17.87 -6.37
N ALA A 25 14.28 -17.36 -5.83
CA ALA A 25 15.62 -17.73 -6.29
C ALA A 25 15.91 -19.21 -6.02
N ALA A 26 15.58 -19.69 -4.81
CA ALA A 26 15.77 -21.09 -4.45
C ALA A 26 14.94 -22.02 -5.36
N LYS A 27 13.65 -21.72 -5.56
CA LYS A 27 12.78 -22.48 -6.48
C LYS A 27 13.36 -22.50 -7.89
N THR A 28 13.67 -21.34 -8.45
CA THR A 28 14.12 -21.21 -9.85
C THR A 28 15.43 -21.95 -10.09
N LEU A 29 16.42 -21.79 -9.21
CA LEU A 29 17.72 -22.47 -9.32
C LEU A 29 17.59 -23.99 -9.09
N GLN A 30 16.76 -24.41 -8.11
CA GLN A 30 16.51 -25.85 -7.83
C GLN A 30 15.92 -26.57 -9.03
N GLN A 31 14.96 -25.96 -9.70
CA GLN A 31 14.28 -26.56 -10.88
C GLN A 31 15.23 -26.80 -12.06
N THR A 32 16.34 -26.08 -12.15
CA THR A 32 17.34 -26.32 -13.22
C THR A 32 18.07 -27.65 -13.07
N GLY A 33 18.12 -28.21 -11.84
CA GLY A 33 18.88 -29.42 -11.53
C GLY A 33 20.41 -29.27 -11.63
N ARG A 34 20.93 -28.05 -11.88
CA ARG A 34 22.35 -27.76 -12.10
C ARG A 34 23.09 -27.34 -10.82
N PHE A 35 22.37 -26.97 -9.77
CA PHE A 35 22.94 -26.37 -8.55
C PHE A 35 22.63 -27.22 -7.31
N THR A 36 23.50 -27.10 -6.32
CA THR A 36 23.26 -27.51 -4.93
C THR A 36 23.10 -26.25 -4.11
N LEU A 37 21.95 -26.08 -3.45
CA LEU A 37 21.56 -24.83 -2.81
C LEU A 37 21.72 -24.90 -1.28
N THR A 38 22.06 -23.77 -0.68
CA THR A 38 21.90 -23.52 0.76
C THR A 38 21.28 -22.13 0.90
N LEU A 39 20.10 -22.05 1.53
CA LEU A 39 19.35 -20.83 1.79
C LEU A 39 19.45 -20.49 3.29
N PHE A 40 20.13 -19.41 3.63
CA PHE A 40 20.29 -18.94 5.00
C PHE A 40 19.23 -17.92 5.36
N GLU A 41 18.61 -18.10 6.52
CA GLU A 41 17.67 -17.13 7.13
C GLU A 41 18.03 -16.94 8.62
N LYS A 42 18.20 -15.69 9.04
CA LYS A 42 18.55 -15.35 10.43
C LYS A 42 17.39 -15.53 11.40
N SER A 43 16.15 -15.46 10.91
CA SER A 43 14.94 -15.61 11.72
C SER A 43 14.55 -17.09 11.86
N HIS A 44 13.71 -17.38 12.85
CA HIS A 44 13.08 -18.70 13.01
C HIS A 44 11.95 -18.99 12.00
N ARG A 45 11.56 -17.99 11.18
CA ARG A 45 10.52 -18.07 10.15
C ARG A 45 10.99 -17.50 8.83
N ILE A 46 10.48 -18.06 7.74
CA ILE A 46 10.63 -17.53 6.37
C ILE A 46 9.69 -16.34 6.16
N GLY A 47 9.88 -15.59 5.07
CA GLY A 47 8.96 -14.55 4.62
C GLY A 47 9.52 -13.12 4.70
N GLY A 48 10.68 -12.90 5.34
CA GLY A 48 11.28 -11.57 5.47
C GLY A 48 10.36 -10.57 6.19
N LEU A 49 9.95 -9.48 5.55
CA LEU A 49 9.00 -8.51 6.14
C LEU A 49 7.61 -9.11 6.41
N TRP A 50 7.26 -10.19 5.71
CA TRP A 50 5.99 -10.90 5.81
C TRP A 50 6.04 -12.11 6.74
N ALA A 51 7.14 -12.29 7.50
CA ALA A 51 7.35 -13.39 8.44
C ALA A 51 6.49 -13.21 9.71
N LEU A 52 5.16 -13.17 9.56
CA LEU A 52 4.22 -12.90 10.64
C LEU A 52 2.91 -13.69 10.44
N ASP A 53 2.17 -13.84 11.53
CA ASP A 53 0.81 -14.37 11.57
C ASP A 53 -0.16 -13.34 12.15
N GLU A 54 -1.43 -13.69 12.27
CA GLU A 54 -2.47 -12.81 12.80
C GLU A 54 -2.19 -12.26 14.20
N THR A 55 -1.42 -12.99 15.00
CA THR A 55 -1.14 -12.67 16.41
C THR A 55 0.20 -11.97 16.63
N THR A 56 0.98 -11.79 15.56
CA THR A 56 2.33 -11.23 15.65
C THR A 56 2.30 -9.78 16.13
N GLN A 57 2.93 -9.51 17.28
CA GLN A 57 3.00 -8.16 17.86
C GLN A 57 4.30 -7.42 17.52
N THR A 58 5.30 -8.14 17.02
CA THR A 58 6.64 -7.60 16.69
C THR A 58 6.91 -7.69 15.20
N GLY A 59 7.89 -6.93 14.69
CA GLY A 59 8.24 -6.91 13.27
C GLY A 59 8.06 -5.53 12.65
N PHE A 60 8.19 -5.44 11.32
CA PHE A 60 8.11 -4.19 10.58
C PHE A 60 6.68 -3.80 10.15
N LEU A 61 5.79 -4.77 10.03
CA LEU A 61 4.41 -4.59 9.60
C LEU A 61 3.45 -5.03 10.71
N ALA A 62 2.28 -4.39 10.78
CA ALA A 62 1.17 -4.90 11.53
C ALA A 62 0.48 -6.04 10.73
N PRO A 63 0.01 -7.11 11.37
CA PRO A 63 -0.62 -8.24 10.67
C PRO A 63 -1.78 -7.82 9.75
N GLY A 64 -2.60 -6.87 10.20
CA GLY A 64 -3.74 -6.37 9.45
C GLY A 64 -3.42 -5.37 8.33
N THR A 65 -2.16 -4.99 8.13
CA THR A 65 -1.78 -4.03 7.07
C THR A 65 -2.06 -4.64 5.69
N PRO A 66 -2.91 -4.03 4.84
CA PRO A 66 -3.14 -4.52 3.49
C PRO A 66 -1.91 -4.30 2.61
N THR A 67 -1.78 -5.09 1.56
CA THR A 67 -0.79 -4.84 0.51
C THR A 67 -1.13 -3.55 -0.26
N ASN A 68 -0.11 -2.90 -0.82
CA ASN A 68 -0.27 -1.67 -1.61
C ASN A 68 -0.75 -1.94 -3.04
N LEU A 69 -0.59 -3.17 -3.52
CA LEU A 69 -1.00 -3.64 -4.84
C LEU A 69 -1.86 -4.90 -4.67
N SER A 70 -2.63 -5.25 -5.71
CA SER A 70 -3.55 -6.37 -5.65
C SER A 70 -2.82 -7.73 -5.58
N ARG A 71 -3.58 -8.77 -5.21
CA ARG A 71 -3.11 -10.16 -5.21
C ARG A 71 -2.53 -10.62 -6.55
N PHE A 72 -2.89 -9.97 -7.65
CA PHE A 72 -2.38 -10.30 -8.98
C PHE A 72 -0.97 -9.78 -9.26
N THR A 73 -0.52 -8.80 -8.49
CA THR A 73 0.84 -8.25 -8.54
C THR A 73 1.67 -8.72 -7.34
N VAL A 74 1.01 -9.07 -6.23
CA VAL A 74 1.64 -9.62 -5.01
C VAL A 74 1.46 -11.14 -5.01
N GLY A 75 2.37 -11.84 -5.65
CA GLY A 75 2.37 -13.29 -5.81
C GLY A 75 3.39 -13.72 -6.86
N PHE A 76 3.52 -15.00 -7.10
CA PHE A 76 4.36 -15.61 -8.12
C PHE A 76 3.52 -16.34 -9.16
N SER A 77 4.09 -16.59 -10.35
CA SER A 77 3.39 -17.20 -11.47
C SER A 77 2.94 -18.66 -11.21
N ASP A 78 3.57 -19.33 -10.26
CA ASP A 78 3.40 -20.76 -9.99
C ASP A 78 2.38 -21.07 -8.88
N LEU A 79 1.85 -20.07 -8.19
CA LEU A 79 0.91 -20.27 -7.08
C LEU A 79 -0.23 -19.26 -7.12
N ASP A 80 -1.42 -19.78 -7.42
CA ASP A 80 -2.66 -19.01 -7.32
C ASP A 80 -3.03 -18.78 -5.84
N TRP A 81 -3.41 -17.56 -5.49
CA TRP A 81 -3.88 -17.23 -4.15
C TRP A 81 -5.08 -18.07 -3.69
N ARG A 82 -5.88 -18.58 -4.62
CA ARG A 82 -7.05 -19.44 -4.33
C ARG A 82 -6.66 -20.83 -3.83
N GLU A 83 -5.43 -21.26 -4.07
CA GLU A 83 -4.89 -22.52 -3.58
C GLU A 83 -4.29 -22.42 -2.16
N VAL A 84 -4.18 -21.19 -1.62
CA VAL A 84 -3.59 -20.93 -0.31
C VAL A 84 -4.65 -21.02 0.79
N ASP A 85 -4.44 -21.85 1.80
CA ASP A 85 -5.27 -21.84 3.01
C ASP A 85 -4.99 -20.61 3.86
N LEU A 86 -5.82 -19.59 3.69
CA LEU A 86 -5.71 -18.34 4.44
C LEU A 86 -6.21 -18.44 5.89
N GLY A 87 -6.59 -19.63 6.35
CA GLY A 87 -7.10 -19.84 7.69
C GLY A 87 -8.23 -18.85 8.02
N GLY A 88 -9.47 -19.24 8.16
CA GLY A 88 -10.58 -18.45 8.67
C GLY A 88 -11.21 -19.20 9.82
N GLN A 89 -11.93 -18.56 10.71
CA GLN A 89 -12.73 -19.23 11.72
C GLN A 89 -13.68 -20.23 11.05
N HIS A 90 -13.75 -21.45 11.55
CA HIS A 90 -14.80 -22.37 11.21
C HIS A 90 -16.13 -21.74 11.66
N ASP A 91 -16.91 -21.25 10.71
CA ASP A 91 -18.33 -21.12 10.95
C ASP A 91 -18.87 -22.54 11.15
N GLY A 92 -19.65 -22.74 12.23
CA GLY A 92 -20.06 -24.04 12.71
C GLY A 92 -20.89 -24.91 11.77
N ASP A 93 -20.90 -24.64 10.48
CA ASP A 93 -21.73 -25.29 9.44
C ASP A 93 -20.93 -26.05 8.39
N GLY A 94 -19.64 -26.30 8.59
CA GLY A 94 -18.88 -27.23 7.75
C GLY A 94 -18.68 -26.81 6.28
N ALA A 95 -18.98 -25.58 5.92
CA ALA A 95 -18.73 -25.04 4.59
C ALA A 95 -17.21 -24.95 4.36
N ARG A 96 -16.72 -25.68 3.37
CA ARG A 96 -15.34 -25.60 2.92
C ARG A 96 -15.05 -24.17 2.47
N ARG A 97 -13.96 -23.61 2.98
CA ARG A 97 -13.45 -22.33 2.57
C ARG A 97 -13.06 -22.32 1.10
N GLY A 98 -13.95 -21.83 0.30
CA GLY A 98 -13.81 -21.52 -1.11
C GLY A 98 -14.77 -20.40 -1.49
N GLU A 99 -15.70 -20.02 -0.59
CA GLU A 99 -16.74 -19.01 -0.87
C GLU A 99 -16.47 -17.65 -0.25
N GLY A 100 -15.59 -17.52 0.76
CA GLY A 100 -15.03 -16.26 1.18
C GLY A 100 -13.83 -15.94 0.30
N GLY A 101 -14.03 -15.20 -0.80
CA GLY A 101 -13.03 -14.97 -1.83
C GLY A 101 -11.72 -14.41 -1.27
N VAL A 102 -10.60 -14.68 -1.94
CA VAL A 102 -9.30 -14.09 -1.61
C VAL A 102 -9.42 -12.57 -1.68
N PRO A 103 -9.02 -11.81 -0.64
CA PRO A 103 -9.08 -10.35 -0.66
C PRO A 103 -8.31 -9.79 -1.86
N MET A 104 -8.82 -8.68 -2.43
CA MET A 104 -8.12 -8.02 -3.54
C MET A 104 -6.75 -7.49 -3.11
N PHE A 105 -6.65 -6.98 -1.88
CA PHE A 105 -5.42 -6.51 -1.24
C PHE A 105 -5.18 -7.35 0.01
N PRO A 106 -4.45 -8.48 -0.11
CA PRO A 106 -4.21 -9.37 1.03
C PRO A 106 -3.53 -8.65 2.19
N LYS A 107 -3.89 -9.02 3.41
CA LYS A 107 -3.25 -8.52 4.62
C LYS A 107 -1.85 -9.12 4.79
N ALA A 108 -0.98 -8.44 5.49
CA ALA A 108 0.41 -8.86 5.67
C ALA A 108 0.55 -10.30 6.20
N TRP A 109 -0.29 -10.72 7.17
CA TRP A 109 -0.28 -12.10 7.65
C TRP A 109 -0.71 -13.12 6.58
N GLN A 110 -1.60 -12.74 5.65
CA GLN A 110 -2.01 -13.60 4.55
C GLN A 110 -0.87 -13.79 3.54
N VAL A 111 -0.08 -12.73 3.31
CA VAL A 111 1.15 -12.84 2.50
C VAL A 111 2.15 -13.80 3.15
N GLY A 112 2.25 -13.78 4.49
CA GLY A 112 3.04 -14.76 5.23
C GLY A 112 2.60 -16.20 4.94
N ARG A 113 1.27 -16.48 4.98
CA ARG A 113 0.70 -17.80 4.63
C ARG A 113 0.97 -18.20 3.18
N TYR A 114 0.83 -17.26 2.26
CA TYR A 114 1.17 -17.47 0.85
C TYR A 114 2.63 -17.91 0.69
N LEU A 115 3.56 -17.27 1.35
CA LEU A 115 4.98 -17.61 1.29
C LEU A 115 5.30 -18.93 1.97
N GLU A 116 4.63 -19.29 3.07
CA GLU A 116 4.75 -20.60 3.72
C GLU A 116 4.30 -21.71 2.77
N GLU A 117 3.18 -21.52 2.06
CA GLU A 117 2.69 -22.49 1.08
C GLU A 117 3.62 -22.58 -0.14
N TYR A 118 4.10 -21.42 -0.65
CA TYR A 118 5.07 -21.39 -1.74
C TYR A 118 6.36 -22.14 -1.37
N ARG A 119 6.89 -21.92 -0.17
CA ARG A 119 8.04 -22.67 0.33
C ARG A 119 7.76 -24.17 0.39
N ARG A 120 6.59 -24.56 0.93
CA ARG A 120 6.20 -25.98 1.08
C ARG A 120 6.17 -26.72 -0.28
N LEU A 121 5.68 -26.03 -1.31
CA LEU A 121 5.53 -26.62 -2.65
C LEU A 121 6.85 -26.67 -3.43
N TYR A 122 7.68 -25.65 -3.31
CA TYR A 122 8.77 -25.40 -4.26
C TYR A 122 10.18 -25.38 -3.67
N VAL A 123 10.35 -25.23 -2.36
CA VAL A 123 11.66 -25.16 -1.73
C VAL A 123 11.85 -26.31 -0.74
N PRO A 124 12.69 -27.31 -1.08
CA PRO A 124 12.95 -28.47 -0.21
C PRO A 124 13.50 -28.02 1.16
N GLU A 125 13.10 -28.72 2.23
CA GLU A 125 13.49 -28.37 3.59
C GLU A 125 14.99 -28.48 3.84
N GLU A 126 15.65 -29.41 3.20
CA GLU A 126 17.10 -29.62 3.29
C GLU A 126 17.93 -28.45 2.74
N VAL A 127 17.34 -27.61 1.89
CA VAL A 127 17.98 -26.39 1.37
C VAL A 127 17.99 -25.29 2.41
N LEU A 128 16.99 -25.25 3.30
CA LEU A 128 16.74 -24.14 4.22
C LEU A 128 17.55 -24.27 5.53
N ARG A 129 18.12 -23.18 5.97
CA ARG A 129 18.84 -23.04 7.24
C ARG A 129 18.27 -21.84 8.00
N LEU A 130 17.24 -22.07 8.81
CA LEU A 130 16.66 -21.07 9.71
C LEU A 130 17.59 -20.80 10.91
N GLU A 131 17.37 -19.68 11.60
CA GLU A 131 18.16 -19.22 12.75
C GLU A 131 19.67 -19.23 12.47
N ARG A 132 20.03 -18.93 11.21
CA ARG A 132 21.41 -18.92 10.75
C ARG A 132 21.73 -17.58 10.10
N GLU A 133 22.41 -16.71 10.86
CA GLU A 133 22.83 -15.39 10.41
C GLU A 133 24.16 -15.47 9.64
N VAL A 134 24.19 -14.94 8.42
CA VAL A 134 25.44 -14.75 7.67
C VAL A 134 26.12 -13.49 8.17
N LEU A 135 27.31 -13.67 8.73
CA LEU A 135 28.12 -12.59 9.31
C LEU A 135 29.11 -12.00 8.32
N ARG A 136 29.65 -12.83 7.41
CA ARG A 136 30.66 -12.43 6.44
C ARG A 136 30.58 -13.29 5.20
N ALA A 137 30.73 -12.65 4.05
CA ALA A 137 30.93 -13.30 2.76
C ALA A 137 32.16 -12.70 2.07
N GLU A 138 33.10 -13.56 1.72
CA GLU A 138 34.42 -13.22 1.22
C GLU A 138 34.67 -13.93 -0.10
N ARG A 139 35.06 -13.20 -1.12
CA ARG A 139 35.41 -13.75 -2.42
C ARG A 139 36.89 -14.09 -2.48
N CYS A 140 37.22 -15.38 -2.49
CA CYS A 140 38.58 -15.88 -2.55
C CYS A 140 38.95 -16.21 -3.99
N VAL A 141 40.03 -15.60 -4.48
CA VAL A 141 40.54 -15.83 -5.84
C VAL A 141 41.96 -16.41 -5.69
N GLU A 142 42.14 -17.63 -6.17
CA GLU A 142 43.46 -18.28 -6.24
C GLU A 142 43.90 -18.32 -7.71
N GLU A 143 45.20 -18.15 -7.96
CA GLU A 143 45.73 -18.18 -9.30
C GLU A 143 45.44 -19.51 -10.01
N GLY A 144 44.83 -19.47 -11.18
CA GLY A 144 44.48 -20.66 -11.98
C GLY A 144 43.24 -21.40 -11.53
N ARG A 145 42.49 -20.88 -10.53
CA ARG A 145 41.21 -21.46 -10.06
C ARG A 145 40.04 -20.48 -10.24
N ALA A 146 38.83 -21.06 -10.36
CA ALA A 146 37.62 -20.25 -10.27
C ALA A 146 37.49 -19.61 -8.89
N ALA A 147 36.94 -18.41 -8.81
CA ALA A 147 36.67 -17.75 -7.54
C ALA A 147 35.70 -18.58 -6.69
N VAL A 148 35.89 -18.56 -5.38
CA VAL A 148 35.07 -19.27 -4.39
C VAL A 148 34.60 -18.28 -3.33
N TRP A 149 33.33 -18.35 -2.96
CA TRP A 149 32.75 -17.58 -1.87
C TRP A 149 32.89 -18.34 -0.56
N ARG A 150 33.64 -17.79 0.38
CA ARG A 150 33.73 -18.28 1.76
C ARG A 150 32.72 -17.50 2.60
N VAL A 151 31.70 -18.22 3.10
CA VAL A 151 30.60 -17.65 3.86
C VAL A 151 30.70 -18.10 5.32
N GLU A 152 30.85 -17.13 6.22
CA GLU A 152 30.80 -17.33 7.67
C GLU A 152 29.37 -17.09 8.16
N SER A 153 28.80 -18.09 8.84
CA SER A 153 27.47 -18.01 9.43
C SER A 153 27.46 -18.41 10.88
N ARG A 154 26.49 -17.95 11.66
CA ARG A 154 26.32 -18.21 13.09
C ARG A 154 24.88 -18.64 13.36
N ASP A 155 24.66 -19.68 14.18
CA ASP A 155 23.32 -20.07 14.63
C ASP A 155 22.87 -19.30 15.87
N GLY A 156 21.60 -19.54 16.29
CA GLY A 156 21.02 -18.92 17.46
C GLY A 156 21.75 -19.21 18.79
N GLU A 157 22.52 -20.29 18.86
CA GLU A 157 23.37 -20.65 20.01
C GLU A 157 24.76 -19.98 19.95
N GLY A 158 25.04 -19.22 18.89
CA GLY A 158 26.30 -18.51 18.69
C GLY A 158 27.43 -19.36 18.05
N LYS A 159 27.10 -20.59 17.57
CA LYS A 159 28.09 -21.49 16.95
C LYS A 159 28.34 -21.07 15.51
N GLY A 160 29.57 -20.68 15.22
CA GLY A 160 30.03 -20.29 13.89
C GLY A 160 30.30 -21.49 12.97
N ARG A 161 30.09 -21.29 11.66
CA ARG A 161 30.48 -22.23 10.61
C ARG A 161 30.94 -21.45 9.40
N VAL A 162 31.97 -21.96 8.70
CA VAL A 162 32.47 -21.44 7.43
C VAL A 162 32.20 -22.48 6.33
N GLU A 163 31.59 -22.07 5.25
CA GLU A 163 31.25 -22.93 4.11
C GLU A 163 31.69 -22.24 2.79
N GLU A 164 32.00 -23.03 1.78
CA GLU A 164 32.44 -22.53 0.49
C GLU A 164 31.36 -22.76 -0.58
N PHE A 165 31.22 -21.78 -1.49
CA PHE A 165 30.22 -21.77 -2.56
C PHE A 165 30.83 -21.24 -3.85
N ASP A 166 30.34 -21.72 -5.01
CA ASP A 166 30.75 -21.20 -6.30
C ASP A 166 30.03 -19.88 -6.61
N TYR A 167 28.80 -19.71 -6.14
CA TYR A 167 27.96 -18.53 -6.39
C TYR A 167 27.30 -18.02 -5.13
N LEU A 168 27.04 -16.70 -5.11
CA LEU A 168 26.37 -16.02 -4.02
C LEU A 168 25.14 -15.25 -4.53
N VAL A 169 23.96 -15.52 -3.97
CA VAL A 169 22.73 -14.75 -4.18
C VAL A 169 22.42 -13.94 -2.93
N VAL A 170 22.34 -12.62 -3.08
CA VAL A 170 21.96 -11.70 -2.01
C VAL A 170 20.47 -11.37 -2.14
N ALA A 171 19.66 -11.89 -1.23
CA ALA A 171 18.21 -11.69 -1.14
C ALA A 171 17.78 -11.16 0.22
N SER A 172 18.70 -10.47 0.92
CA SER A 172 18.54 -9.98 2.30
C SER A 172 17.55 -8.83 2.47
N GLY A 173 17.08 -8.23 1.36
CA GLY A 173 16.31 -6.99 1.40
C GLY A 173 17.14 -5.80 1.88
N PHE A 174 16.56 -4.61 1.93
CA PHE A 174 17.27 -3.38 2.35
C PHE A 174 16.42 -2.46 3.26
N PHE A 175 15.31 -2.94 3.79
CA PHE A 175 14.45 -2.22 4.75
C PHE A 175 14.68 -2.69 6.21
N ALA A 176 15.91 -3.10 6.56
CA ALA A 176 16.15 -3.72 7.84
C ALA A 176 16.37 -2.74 8.99
N LYS A 177 17.06 -1.61 8.76
CA LYS A 177 17.44 -0.67 9.81
C LYS A 177 16.67 0.65 9.68
N PRO A 178 15.75 0.95 10.63
CA PRO A 178 15.05 2.23 10.67
C PRO A 178 16.02 3.42 10.69
N ARG A 179 15.73 4.45 9.91
CA ARG A 179 16.48 5.69 9.88
C ARG A 179 15.87 6.70 10.84
N TRP A 180 16.66 7.12 11.82
CA TRP A 180 16.25 8.13 12.79
C TRP A 180 16.75 9.52 12.39
N PRO A 181 15.98 10.59 12.60
CA PRO A 181 16.47 11.96 12.43
C PRO A 181 17.70 12.20 13.32
N GLY A 182 18.71 12.89 12.76
CA GLY A 182 19.94 13.22 13.50
C GLY A 182 21.08 12.18 13.43
N GLN A 183 20.88 11.03 12.80
CA GLN A 183 22.02 10.15 12.44
C GLN A 183 22.74 10.74 11.23
N GLY A 184 23.73 11.62 11.51
CA GLY A 184 24.56 12.28 10.48
C GLY A 184 24.21 13.74 10.17
N GLY A 185 23.39 14.41 10.99
CA GLY A 185 23.10 15.84 10.94
C GLY A 185 22.98 16.44 12.35
N PRO A 186 22.71 17.76 12.50
CA PRO A 186 22.47 18.37 13.79
C PRO A 186 21.33 17.63 14.50
N GLY A 187 21.65 16.99 15.61
CA GLY A 187 20.80 16.00 16.27
C GLY A 187 19.51 16.61 16.82
N LEU A 188 18.41 15.96 16.61
CA LEU A 188 17.27 16.06 17.50
C LEU A 188 17.77 15.64 18.89
N GLY A 189 17.87 16.62 19.81
CA GLY A 189 18.56 16.57 21.10
C GLY A 189 18.65 15.20 21.76
N ASN A 190 19.87 14.78 22.08
CA ASN A 190 20.16 13.53 22.74
C ASN A 190 19.67 13.57 24.20
N GLY A 191 18.84 12.59 24.55
CA GLY A 191 18.69 12.11 25.93
C GLY A 191 17.49 12.67 26.72
N ASP A 192 17.26 13.97 26.80
CA ASP A 192 16.33 14.53 27.81
C ASP A 192 14.86 14.56 27.38
N VAL A 193 14.56 14.71 26.09
CA VAL A 193 13.18 14.80 25.60
C VAL A 193 12.55 13.40 25.42
N ARG A 194 13.36 12.38 25.12
CA ARG A 194 12.90 10.98 25.01
C ARG A 194 12.34 10.40 26.32
N SER A 195 12.64 11.03 27.45
CA SER A 195 12.14 10.57 28.73
C SER A 195 10.71 11.03 29.05
N ARG A 196 10.13 11.97 28.30
CA ARG A 196 8.84 12.60 28.61
C ARG A 196 7.73 12.37 27.62
N ILE A 197 8.02 12.28 26.31
CA ILE A 197 7.07 11.86 25.30
C ILE A 197 7.55 10.61 24.59
N ARG A 198 6.61 9.77 24.19
CA ARG A 198 6.93 8.56 23.41
C ARG A 198 7.35 8.97 22.00
N THR A 199 8.51 8.49 21.58
CA THR A 199 8.97 8.59 20.18
C THR A 199 9.23 7.22 19.62
N MET A 200 8.78 6.94 18.39
CA MET A 200 9.01 5.66 17.75
C MET A 200 9.17 5.80 16.24
N HIS A 201 9.72 4.76 15.60
CA HIS A 201 9.69 4.66 14.15
C HIS A 201 8.35 4.05 13.69
N SER A 202 7.89 4.41 12.48
CA SER A 202 6.60 3.92 11.93
C SER A 202 6.49 2.38 11.91
N SER A 203 7.60 1.66 11.74
CA SER A 203 7.63 0.19 11.80
C SER A 203 7.31 -0.39 13.19
N GLN A 204 7.32 0.42 14.23
CA GLN A 204 7.05 -0.01 15.61
C GLN A 204 5.63 0.32 16.07
N PHE A 205 4.92 1.18 15.34
CA PHE A 205 3.56 1.58 15.68
C PHE A 205 2.56 0.44 15.41
N ARG A 206 1.71 0.13 16.38
CA ARG A 206 0.59 -0.81 16.27
C ARG A 206 -0.71 -0.20 16.75
N THR A 207 -0.72 0.39 17.94
CA THR A 207 -1.91 0.91 18.60
C THR A 207 -1.64 2.30 19.21
N LEU A 208 -2.70 3.03 19.49
CA LEU A 208 -2.62 4.31 20.23
C LEU A 208 -1.98 4.12 21.62
N ASP A 209 -2.16 2.97 22.24
CA ASP A 209 -1.58 2.66 23.55
C ASP A 209 -0.04 2.58 23.51
N ASP A 210 0.54 2.26 22.33
CA ASP A 210 1.99 2.32 22.13
C ASP A 210 2.53 3.76 22.24
N LEU A 211 1.69 4.76 21.91
CA LEU A 211 2.05 6.17 21.93
C LEU A 211 1.90 6.81 23.32
N PHE A 212 0.93 6.34 24.08
CA PHE A 212 0.57 6.90 25.37
C PHE A 212 0.61 5.79 26.41
N SER A 213 1.71 5.65 27.13
CA SER A 213 1.84 4.61 28.16
C SER A 213 0.67 4.71 29.15
N GLY A 214 -0.29 3.83 29.01
CA GLY A 214 -1.47 3.40 29.78
C GLY A 214 -2.11 4.27 30.88
N LYS A 215 -1.52 5.40 31.25
CA LYS A 215 -1.98 6.28 32.34
C LYS A 215 -1.89 7.78 32.00
N SER A 216 -1.27 8.18 30.90
CA SER A 216 -1.19 9.58 30.52
C SER A 216 -2.43 9.98 29.72
N ASN A 217 -3.16 10.98 30.18
CA ASN A 217 -4.26 11.55 29.44
C ASN A 217 -3.75 12.05 28.07
N ALA A 218 -4.20 11.40 26.98
CA ALA A 218 -3.87 11.77 25.61
C ALA A 218 -4.80 12.86 25.07
N ALA A 219 -5.89 13.19 25.80
CA ALA A 219 -6.88 14.15 25.36
C ALA A 219 -6.23 15.51 25.01
N GLU A 220 -6.70 16.10 23.91
CA GLU A 220 -6.26 17.40 23.37
C GLU A 220 -4.79 17.47 22.94
N LYS A 221 -4.00 16.40 23.02
CA LYS A 221 -2.59 16.37 22.59
C LYS A 221 -2.46 16.17 21.10
N THR A 222 -1.32 16.61 20.57
CA THR A 222 -0.94 16.40 19.18
C THR A 222 -0.08 15.14 19.02
N ILE A 223 -0.45 14.26 18.09
CA ILE A 223 0.40 13.18 17.59
C ILE A 223 1.13 13.70 16.37
N LEU A 224 2.45 13.81 16.48
CA LEU A 224 3.31 14.31 15.41
C LEU A 224 3.77 13.15 14.52
N ILE A 225 3.54 13.24 13.21
CA ILE A 225 4.05 12.29 12.22
C ILE A 225 5.03 12.99 11.31
N VAL A 226 6.22 12.41 11.15
CA VAL A 226 7.33 13.06 10.42
C VAL A 226 7.77 12.18 9.27
N GLY A 227 7.58 12.65 8.04
CA GLY A 227 8.03 11.94 6.83
C GLY A 227 7.34 12.43 5.56
N GLY A 228 7.97 12.22 4.41
CA GLY A 228 7.45 12.67 3.11
C GLY A 228 7.35 11.55 2.07
N GLY A 229 6.98 10.35 2.47
CA GLY A 229 6.80 9.19 1.60
C GLY A 229 5.60 8.35 1.98
N ASN A 230 5.45 7.18 1.33
CA ASN A 230 4.31 6.29 1.50
C ASN A 230 4.05 5.94 2.97
N SER A 231 5.06 5.48 3.70
CA SER A 231 4.92 5.10 5.11
C SER A 231 4.40 6.23 6.02
N ALA A 232 4.64 7.50 5.66
CA ALA A 232 4.15 8.63 6.46
C ALA A 232 2.64 8.81 6.29
N GLY A 233 2.15 8.76 5.05
CA GLY A 233 0.71 8.82 4.77
C GLY A 233 -0.04 7.62 5.33
N GLU A 234 0.50 6.40 5.17
CA GLU A 234 -0.08 5.17 5.74
C GLU A 234 -0.13 5.23 7.28
N THR A 235 0.96 5.69 7.91
CA THR A 235 0.99 5.84 9.37
C THR A 235 -0.01 6.89 9.85
N ALA A 236 -0.12 8.03 9.15
CA ALA A 236 -1.10 9.06 9.48
C ALA A 236 -2.54 8.53 9.35
N ALA A 237 -2.82 7.76 8.29
CA ALA A 237 -4.11 7.10 8.11
C ALA A 237 -4.40 6.07 9.20
N ALA A 238 -3.42 5.25 9.59
CA ALA A 238 -3.57 4.23 10.62
C ALA A 238 -3.85 4.83 12.01
N VAL A 239 -3.13 5.91 12.36
CA VAL A 239 -3.38 6.66 13.61
C VAL A 239 -4.76 7.32 13.57
N ALA A 240 -5.12 7.96 12.45
CA ALA A 240 -6.42 8.61 12.27
C ALA A 240 -7.58 7.62 12.33
N MET A 241 -7.41 6.43 11.76
CA MET A 241 -8.40 5.37 11.82
C MET A 241 -8.66 4.93 13.26
N GLN A 242 -7.61 4.73 14.06
CA GLN A 242 -7.75 4.38 15.47
C GLN A 242 -8.37 5.51 16.32
N LEU A 243 -8.05 6.78 16.04
CA LEU A 243 -8.70 7.92 16.69
C LEU A 243 -10.19 8.03 16.29
N SER A 244 -10.50 7.77 15.04
CA SER A 244 -11.89 7.73 14.55
C SER A 244 -12.65 6.58 15.22
N ASP A 245 -12.05 5.40 15.31
CA ASP A 245 -12.63 4.26 16.00
C ASP A 245 -12.87 4.57 17.48
N ALA A 246 -11.87 5.09 18.19
CA ALA A 246 -12.03 5.50 19.60
C ALA A 246 -13.16 6.51 19.82
N ALA A 247 -13.47 7.36 18.84
CA ALA A 247 -14.56 8.33 18.90
C ALA A 247 -15.94 7.74 18.57
N TRP A 248 -16.00 6.73 17.69
CA TRP A 248 -17.23 6.24 17.08
C TRP A 248 -17.50 4.75 17.28
N SER A 249 -16.69 4.04 18.07
CA SER A 249 -16.93 2.66 18.48
C SER A 249 -18.11 2.59 19.47
N PRO A 250 -18.90 1.50 19.46
CA PRO A 250 -19.87 1.22 20.51
C PRO A 250 -19.26 1.14 21.91
N ASP A 251 -18.00 0.73 22.02
CA ASP A 251 -17.21 0.79 23.24
C ASP A 251 -16.63 2.19 23.44
N THR A 252 -17.20 2.92 24.39
CA THR A 252 -16.83 4.31 24.68
C THR A 252 -15.67 4.46 25.66
N THR A 253 -15.00 3.38 26.06
CA THR A 253 -13.92 3.41 27.06
C THR A 253 -12.74 4.28 26.62
N GLN A 254 -12.39 4.25 25.34
CA GLN A 254 -11.30 5.03 24.76
C GLN A 254 -11.71 6.45 24.36
N GLN A 255 -12.99 6.73 24.21
CA GLN A 255 -13.50 8.03 23.75
C GLN A 255 -13.00 9.20 24.61
N LYS A 256 -13.03 9.05 25.94
CA LYS A 256 -12.59 10.10 26.88
C LYS A 256 -11.06 10.25 26.86
N LEU A 257 -10.33 9.12 26.68
CA LEU A 257 -8.87 9.08 26.71
C LEU A 257 -8.25 9.87 25.55
N TYR A 258 -8.84 9.75 24.34
CA TYR A 258 -8.33 10.37 23.11
C TYR A 258 -9.15 11.58 22.64
N LYS A 259 -10.08 12.09 23.48
CA LYS A 259 -10.94 13.21 23.11
C LYS A 259 -10.12 14.45 22.71
N GLY A 260 -10.40 14.98 21.50
CA GLY A 260 -9.71 16.19 20.99
C GLY A 260 -8.25 15.96 20.59
N CYS A 261 -7.77 14.73 20.58
CA CYS A 261 -6.46 14.37 20.05
C CYS A 261 -6.38 14.70 18.56
N LYS A 262 -5.27 15.30 18.11
CA LYS A 262 -5.06 15.75 16.73
C LYS A 262 -3.83 15.08 16.15
N ILE A 263 -3.78 15.01 14.82
CA ILE A 263 -2.61 14.53 14.08
C ILE A 263 -2.05 15.70 13.29
N THR A 264 -0.75 15.97 13.47
CA THR A 264 -0.01 16.88 12.60
C THR A 264 1.02 16.07 11.82
N HIS A 265 0.89 16.06 10.50
CA HIS A 265 1.82 15.38 9.59
C HIS A 265 2.75 16.40 8.95
N ILE A 266 4.04 16.34 9.28
CA ILE A 266 5.08 17.20 8.70
C ILE A 266 5.73 16.48 7.53
N THR A 267 5.59 17.06 6.34
CA THR A 267 6.15 16.53 5.09
C THR A 267 7.07 17.55 4.42
N PRO A 268 8.29 17.18 3.99
CA PRO A 268 9.20 18.10 3.31
C PRO A 268 8.82 18.38 1.85
N ARG A 269 7.78 17.71 1.34
CA ARG A 269 7.34 17.76 -0.06
C ARG A 269 5.89 17.29 -0.21
N PRO A 270 5.19 17.68 -1.28
CA PRO A 270 3.87 17.19 -1.58
C PRO A 270 3.87 15.67 -1.83
N ILE A 271 2.81 15.00 -1.36
CA ILE A 271 2.52 13.59 -1.60
C ILE A 271 1.12 13.46 -2.17
N TYR A 272 0.95 12.64 -3.22
CA TYR A 272 -0.37 12.28 -3.74
C TYR A 272 -1.01 11.20 -2.87
N GLY A 273 -2.21 11.46 -2.37
CA GLY A 273 -3.02 10.45 -1.65
C GLY A 273 -3.79 9.57 -2.64
N LEU A 274 -3.34 8.35 -2.85
CA LEU A 274 -3.96 7.39 -3.77
C LEU A 274 -4.68 6.29 -3.00
N PRO A 275 -6.00 6.11 -3.20
CA PRO A 275 -6.71 4.96 -2.66
C PRO A 275 -6.41 3.69 -3.49
N PRO A 276 -6.72 2.49 -2.95
CA PRO A 276 -6.46 1.22 -3.62
C PRO A 276 -7.32 1.01 -4.89
N TYR A 277 -8.42 1.75 -5.05
CA TYR A 277 -9.27 1.68 -6.24
C TYR A 277 -9.35 3.04 -6.92
N LEU A 278 -9.05 3.05 -8.21
CA LEU A 278 -9.03 4.25 -9.07
C LEU A 278 -10.03 4.12 -10.21
N GLU A 279 -10.58 5.23 -10.65
CA GLU A 279 -11.37 5.26 -11.89
C GLU A 279 -10.49 4.81 -13.07
N TYR A 280 -10.96 3.82 -13.84
CA TYR A 280 -10.16 3.21 -14.92
C TYR A 280 -9.87 4.20 -16.05
N GLU A 281 -10.89 4.80 -16.60
CA GLU A 281 -10.79 5.89 -17.58
C GLU A 281 -11.62 7.08 -17.12
N LYS A 282 -11.27 8.26 -17.58
CA LYS A 282 -12.00 9.47 -17.23
C LYS A 282 -13.48 9.32 -17.57
N ASP A 283 -14.34 9.64 -16.63
CA ASP A 283 -15.81 9.58 -16.73
C ASP A 283 -16.34 8.17 -17.09
N SER A 284 -15.56 7.11 -16.85
CA SER A 284 -15.97 5.73 -17.11
C SER A 284 -16.96 5.20 -16.08
N MET A 285 -16.99 5.77 -14.88
CA MET A 285 -17.78 5.30 -13.74
C MET A 285 -17.44 3.85 -13.32
N SER A 286 -16.29 3.33 -13.75
CA SER A 286 -15.74 2.04 -13.38
C SER A 286 -14.48 2.22 -12.55
N TYR A 287 -14.33 1.43 -11.49
CA TYR A 287 -13.23 1.50 -10.57
C TYR A 287 -12.47 0.18 -10.57
N VAL A 288 -11.15 0.26 -10.65
CA VAL A 288 -10.27 -0.91 -10.73
C VAL A 288 -9.21 -0.84 -9.64
N PRO A 289 -8.63 -1.96 -9.21
CA PRO A 289 -7.43 -1.96 -8.39
C PRO A 289 -6.35 -1.06 -8.98
N ILE A 290 -5.60 -0.37 -8.12
CA ILE A 290 -4.61 0.64 -8.52
C ILE A 290 -3.59 0.13 -9.52
N ASP A 291 -3.11 -1.09 -9.36
CA ASP A 291 -2.15 -1.74 -10.26
C ASP A 291 -2.77 -2.05 -11.64
N PHE A 292 -4.08 -2.32 -11.73
CA PHE A 292 -4.77 -2.50 -13.01
C PHE A 292 -4.74 -1.22 -13.85
N LYS A 293 -4.72 -0.06 -13.21
CA LYS A 293 -4.61 1.23 -13.90
C LYS A 293 -3.17 1.64 -14.17
N LEU A 294 -2.28 1.49 -13.18
CA LEU A 294 -0.89 1.95 -13.28
C LEU A 294 -0.05 1.08 -14.20
N TYR A 295 -0.34 -0.23 -14.25
CA TYR A 295 0.47 -1.21 -14.96
C TYR A 295 -0.31 -1.93 -16.08
N ASP A 296 -1.21 -1.20 -16.74
CA ASP A 296 -1.92 -1.63 -17.93
C ASP A 296 -1.02 -1.49 -19.16
N PHE A 297 -0.78 -2.59 -19.86
CA PHE A 297 0.03 -2.64 -21.06
C PHE A 297 -0.47 -1.71 -22.17
N SER A 298 -1.78 -1.49 -22.28
CA SER A 298 -2.37 -0.58 -23.27
C SER A 298 -2.00 0.89 -23.05
N LYS A 299 -1.60 1.24 -21.84
CA LYS A 299 -1.25 2.63 -21.46
C LYS A 299 0.23 2.95 -21.65
N ARG A 300 1.08 1.93 -21.87
CA ARG A 300 2.49 2.13 -22.13
C ARG A 300 2.79 2.02 -23.64
N PRO A 301 3.34 3.06 -24.29
CA PRO A 301 3.81 2.97 -25.66
C PRO A 301 4.85 1.85 -25.82
N GLN A 302 4.90 1.25 -26.99
CA GLN A 302 5.96 0.29 -27.31
C GLN A 302 7.26 1.07 -27.58
N MET A 303 8.16 1.03 -26.62
CA MET A 303 9.43 1.76 -26.64
C MET A 303 10.44 1.05 -25.73
N ASP A 304 11.70 1.35 -25.90
CA ASP A 304 12.78 0.85 -25.03
C ASP A 304 12.46 1.20 -23.56
N SER A 305 12.95 0.38 -22.64
CA SER A 305 12.77 0.65 -21.22
C SER A 305 13.49 1.93 -20.82
N TYR A 306 12.81 2.72 -19.97
CA TYR A 306 13.41 3.90 -19.40
C TYR A 306 14.26 3.53 -18.18
N ALA A 307 15.55 3.77 -18.29
CA ALA A 307 16.49 3.60 -17.19
C ALA A 307 17.16 4.92 -16.83
N GLY A 308 17.36 5.18 -15.54
CA GLY A 308 18.09 6.34 -15.05
C GLY A 308 17.20 7.43 -14.46
N GLN A 309 17.76 8.63 -14.32
CA GLN A 309 17.09 9.76 -13.68
C GLN A 309 15.99 10.33 -14.59
N GLN A 310 14.80 10.56 -14.01
CA GLN A 310 13.69 11.19 -14.75
C GLN A 310 14.05 12.62 -15.17
N THR A 311 13.82 12.93 -16.45
CA THR A 311 13.94 14.30 -16.94
C THR A 311 12.78 15.19 -16.42
N PRO A 312 12.91 16.52 -16.44
CA PRO A 312 11.82 17.42 -16.08
C PRO A 312 10.51 17.13 -16.83
N GLU A 313 10.61 16.80 -18.14
CA GLU A 313 9.45 16.48 -18.99
C GLU A 313 8.75 15.21 -18.54
N ILE A 314 9.51 14.15 -18.20
CA ILE A 314 8.94 12.89 -17.68
C ILE A 314 8.29 13.15 -16.32
N ARG A 315 8.91 13.94 -15.44
CA ARG A 315 8.30 14.32 -14.16
C ARG A 315 6.97 15.04 -14.36
N ASP A 316 6.89 15.96 -15.29
CA ASP A 316 5.64 16.68 -15.62
C ASP A 316 4.55 15.74 -16.14
N ILE A 317 4.91 14.76 -16.99
CA ILE A 317 3.98 13.74 -17.48
C ILE A 317 3.44 12.90 -16.31
N VAL A 318 4.30 12.44 -15.41
CA VAL A 318 3.92 11.61 -14.26
C VAL A 318 3.04 12.41 -13.29
N HIS A 319 3.41 13.67 -12.98
CA HIS A 319 2.55 14.55 -12.18
C HIS A 319 1.18 14.75 -12.82
N GLY A 320 1.13 15.03 -14.11
CA GLY A 320 -0.13 15.18 -14.85
C GLY A 320 -0.99 13.92 -14.83
N ALA A 321 -0.37 12.74 -14.90
CA ALA A 321 -1.09 11.48 -14.76
C ALA A 321 -1.69 11.32 -13.36
N LEU A 322 -0.90 11.57 -12.31
CA LEU A 322 -1.40 11.49 -10.92
C LEU A 322 -2.50 12.53 -10.64
N GLN A 323 -2.35 13.76 -11.11
CA GLN A 323 -3.40 14.78 -10.97
C GLN A 323 -4.73 14.34 -11.61
N ARG A 324 -4.68 13.70 -12.78
CA ARG A 324 -5.90 13.10 -13.37
C ARG A 324 -6.48 11.98 -12.52
N MET A 325 -5.64 11.16 -11.90
CA MET A 325 -6.08 10.05 -11.04
C MET A 325 -6.72 10.53 -9.75
N VAL A 326 -6.20 11.61 -9.15
CA VAL A 326 -6.73 12.15 -7.88
C VAL A 326 -7.79 13.23 -8.07
N GLY A 327 -8.13 13.60 -9.32
CA GLY A 327 -9.18 14.59 -9.61
C GLY A 327 -8.73 16.04 -9.48
N GLY A 328 -7.42 16.34 -9.50
CA GLY A 328 -6.88 17.71 -9.42
C GLY A 328 -5.49 17.79 -8.81
N ASP A 329 -5.12 18.99 -8.38
CA ASP A 329 -3.83 19.29 -7.74
C ASP A 329 -3.80 19.05 -6.23
N GLN A 330 -4.87 18.49 -5.66
CA GLN A 330 -5.09 18.26 -4.22
C GLN A 330 -5.28 19.55 -3.37
N SER A 331 -5.47 20.72 -3.97
CA SER A 331 -5.80 21.94 -3.22
C SER A 331 -7.12 21.82 -2.44
N ASP A 332 -8.01 20.92 -2.88
CA ASP A 332 -9.27 20.59 -2.21
C ASP A 332 -9.10 19.86 -0.87
N LEU A 333 -7.89 19.38 -0.55
CA LEU A 333 -7.57 18.83 0.76
C LEU A 333 -7.38 19.90 1.83
N GLY A 334 -7.28 21.19 1.44
CA GLY A 334 -7.09 22.30 2.36
C GLY A 334 -5.68 22.38 2.97
N SER A 335 -4.69 21.76 2.34
CA SER A 335 -3.30 21.77 2.76
C SER A 335 -2.37 22.18 1.62
N GLU A 336 -1.68 23.30 1.78
CA GLU A 336 -0.63 23.72 0.83
C GLU A 336 0.52 22.71 0.77
N ALA A 337 0.80 22.03 1.87
CA ALA A 337 1.85 21.00 1.96
C ALA A 337 1.60 19.79 1.02
N LEU A 338 0.35 19.55 0.65
CA LEU A 338 -0.03 18.45 -0.23
C LEU A 338 -0.42 18.93 -1.64
N THR A 339 -0.56 20.23 -1.83
CA THR A 339 -0.90 20.80 -3.14
C THR A 339 0.24 20.56 -4.13
N SER A 340 -0.07 19.96 -5.26
CA SER A 340 0.91 19.67 -6.30
C SER A 340 1.52 20.96 -6.87
N PRO A 341 2.86 21.09 -6.95
CA PRO A 341 3.48 22.28 -7.47
C PRO A 341 3.16 22.49 -8.96
N PRO A 342 3.17 23.74 -9.44
CA PRO A 342 2.96 24.05 -10.85
C PRO A 342 4.06 23.40 -11.72
N LYS A 343 3.79 23.30 -13.03
CA LYS A 343 4.78 22.83 -14.00
C LYS A 343 6.05 23.69 -13.97
N GLY A 344 7.20 23.06 -14.15
CA GLY A 344 8.46 23.74 -14.28
C GLY A 344 9.64 22.96 -13.73
N ASP A 345 10.86 23.47 -13.95
CA ASP A 345 12.12 22.83 -13.58
C ASP A 345 12.28 22.58 -12.08
N SER A 346 11.64 23.38 -11.24
CA SER A 346 11.62 23.20 -9.78
C SER A 346 10.74 22.05 -9.30
N ARG A 347 9.94 21.44 -10.18
CA ARG A 347 9.04 20.36 -9.85
C ARG A 347 9.84 19.08 -9.59
N GLY A 348 9.87 18.62 -8.34
CA GLY A 348 10.56 17.40 -7.91
C GLY A 348 9.90 16.11 -8.41
N THR A 349 10.49 14.98 -8.05
CA THR A 349 9.92 13.65 -8.28
C THR A 349 8.62 13.48 -7.49
N VAL A 350 7.68 12.74 -8.05
CA VAL A 350 6.41 12.41 -7.38
C VAL A 350 6.63 11.48 -6.19
N TYR A 351 5.85 11.72 -5.15
CA TYR A 351 5.70 10.82 -4.02
C TYR A 351 4.22 10.50 -3.81
N VAL A 352 3.95 9.30 -3.33
CA VAL A 352 2.58 8.81 -3.12
C VAL A 352 2.40 8.29 -1.70
N ALA A 353 1.18 8.39 -1.20
CA ALA A 353 0.69 7.67 -0.04
C ALA A 353 -0.44 6.75 -0.53
N LEU A 354 -0.19 5.44 -0.53
CA LEU A 354 -1.18 4.44 -0.92
C LEU A 354 -2.04 4.11 0.28
N SER A 355 -3.18 4.77 0.39
CA SER A 355 -4.06 4.65 1.55
C SER A 355 -5.51 4.93 1.19
N GLU A 356 -6.41 4.08 1.65
CA GLU A 356 -7.86 4.25 1.50
C GLU A 356 -8.37 5.57 2.08
N THR A 357 -7.81 5.99 3.21
CA THR A 357 -8.42 7.02 4.07
C THR A 357 -7.56 8.26 4.30
N TYR A 358 -6.27 8.25 3.94
CA TYR A 358 -5.35 9.38 4.23
C TYR A 358 -5.88 10.72 3.72
N ALA A 359 -6.20 10.81 2.43
CA ALA A 359 -6.67 12.04 1.81
C ALA A 359 -8.00 12.52 2.43
N GLU A 360 -8.90 11.60 2.75
CA GLU A 360 -10.18 11.93 3.37
C GLU A 360 -10.03 12.36 4.82
N PHE A 361 -9.08 11.82 5.58
CA PHE A 361 -8.76 12.30 6.93
C PHE A 361 -8.11 13.70 6.91
N VAL A 362 -7.31 14.01 5.90
CA VAL A 362 -6.83 15.39 5.70
C VAL A 362 -8.01 16.31 5.37
N ARG A 363 -8.86 15.96 4.40
CA ARG A 363 -10.03 16.74 4.01
C ARG A 363 -11.01 16.97 5.15
N SER A 364 -11.16 16.02 6.06
CA SER A 364 -12.03 16.14 7.25
C SER A 364 -11.38 16.91 8.40
N GLY A 365 -10.08 17.23 8.32
CA GLY A 365 -9.35 17.98 9.34
C GLY A 365 -8.87 17.15 10.54
N LEU A 366 -9.03 15.83 10.54
CA LEU A 366 -8.45 14.98 11.59
C LEU A 366 -6.92 14.87 11.45
N VAL A 367 -6.40 14.94 10.22
CA VAL A 367 -4.97 15.04 9.91
C VAL A 367 -4.71 16.41 9.35
N GLU A 368 -3.88 17.20 10.04
CA GLU A 368 -3.36 18.48 9.55
C GLU A 368 -1.99 18.24 8.91
N ALA A 369 -1.88 18.39 7.58
CA ALA A 369 -0.60 18.26 6.89
C ALA A 369 0.07 19.64 6.75
N LYS A 370 1.36 19.72 7.14
CA LYS A 370 2.17 20.96 7.08
C LYS A 370 3.51 20.69 6.37
N ALA A 371 3.95 21.68 5.61
CA ALA A 371 5.23 21.61 4.90
C ALA A 371 6.40 21.88 5.84
N GLY A 372 7.48 21.11 5.70
CA GLY A 372 8.73 21.39 6.41
C GLY A 372 9.50 20.16 6.85
N ARG A 373 10.55 20.40 7.61
CA ARG A 373 11.41 19.39 8.26
C ARG A 373 11.45 19.67 9.76
N VAL A 374 11.19 18.67 10.56
CA VAL A 374 11.39 18.76 12.02
C VAL A 374 12.89 18.77 12.30
N VAL A 375 13.38 19.84 12.90
CA VAL A 375 14.80 20.03 13.20
C VAL A 375 15.14 19.77 14.66
N SER A 376 14.18 20.00 15.57
CA SER A 376 14.33 19.65 16.98
C SER A 376 13.00 19.38 17.65
N ILE A 377 13.03 18.62 18.73
CA ILE A 377 11.92 18.47 19.67
C ILE A 377 12.45 18.85 21.05
N SER A 378 11.87 19.87 21.65
CA SER A 378 12.24 20.38 22.96
C SER A 378 11.13 20.12 23.99
N GLN A 379 11.45 20.30 25.26
CA GLN A 379 10.49 20.17 26.34
C GLN A 379 9.40 21.25 26.22
N GLY A 380 8.14 20.84 26.25
CA GLY A 380 6.97 21.72 26.35
C GLY A 380 6.47 21.84 27.81
N THR A 381 5.19 22.14 27.93
CA THR A 381 4.48 22.10 29.20
C THR A 381 4.35 20.66 29.73
N GLU A 382 3.85 20.47 30.93
CA GLU A 382 3.83 19.19 31.63
C GLU A 382 3.32 18.01 30.75
N GLY A 383 4.18 17.02 30.53
CA GLY A 383 3.88 15.82 29.76
C GLY A 383 3.76 16.02 28.24
N THR A 384 4.24 17.15 27.69
CA THR A 384 4.24 17.44 26.25
C THR A 384 5.60 17.95 25.77
N ALA A 385 5.74 18.12 24.46
CA ALA A 385 6.90 18.70 23.81
C ALA A 385 6.49 19.73 22.76
N THR A 386 7.45 20.55 22.34
CA THR A 386 7.34 21.47 21.20
C THR A 386 8.32 21.03 20.11
N ALA A 387 7.83 20.83 18.90
CA ALA A 387 8.65 20.52 17.74
C ALA A 387 8.93 21.79 16.92
N ALA A 388 10.20 22.07 16.65
CA ALA A 388 10.62 23.13 15.74
C ALA A 388 10.69 22.59 14.31
N VAL A 389 10.14 23.35 13.36
CA VAL A 389 10.03 22.97 11.95
C VAL A 389 10.62 24.09 11.09
N GLU A 390 11.38 23.70 10.06
CA GLU A 390 11.92 24.57 9.02
C GLU A 390 11.27 24.27 7.68
N HIS A 391 10.88 25.29 6.94
CA HIS A 391 10.38 25.22 5.58
C HIS A 391 10.92 26.39 4.74
N GLY A 392 11.96 26.15 3.92
CA GLY A 392 12.71 27.23 3.28
C GLY A 392 13.32 28.15 4.33
N ASP A 393 13.00 29.45 4.23
CA ASP A 393 13.44 30.48 5.20
C ASP A 393 12.46 30.64 6.38
N GLU A 394 11.35 29.92 6.38
CA GLU A 394 10.34 29.99 7.42
C GLU A 394 10.65 29.01 8.56
N HIS A 395 10.42 29.45 9.79
CA HIS A 395 10.53 28.67 11.02
C HIS A 395 9.23 28.76 11.80
N TYR A 396 8.71 27.62 12.24
CA TYR A 396 7.53 27.57 13.07
C TYR A 396 7.57 26.42 14.08
N THR A 397 6.66 26.41 15.03
CA THR A 397 6.58 25.36 16.05
C THR A 397 5.26 24.60 16.01
N ILE A 398 5.31 23.34 16.41
CA ILE A 398 4.15 22.54 16.75
C ILE A 398 4.19 22.31 18.25
N ASP A 399 3.22 22.87 18.94
CA ASP A 399 3.12 22.77 20.38
C ASP A 399 2.22 21.63 20.82
N ASN A 400 2.23 21.32 22.10
CA ASN A 400 1.41 20.30 22.73
C ASN A 400 1.59 18.89 22.13
N VAL A 401 2.80 18.56 21.67
CA VAL A 401 3.12 17.24 21.14
C VAL A 401 3.16 16.23 22.28
N GLY A 402 2.26 15.25 22.24
CA GLY A 402 2.18 14.17 23.23
C GLY A 402 2.93 12.91 22.82
N ALA A 403 3.08 12.68 21.51
CA ALA A 403 3.85 11.57 20.94
C ALA A 403 4.36 11.92 19.54
N ALA A 404 5.44 11.27 19.10
CA ALA A 404 5.97 11.47 17.75
C ALA A 404 6.31 10.13 17.06
N ILE A 405 5.89 10.00 15.80
CA ILE A 405 6.21 8.85 14.95
C ILE A 405 7.07 9.31 13.78
N TYR A 406 8.22 8.69 13.64
CA TYR A 406 9.14 8.95 12.55
C TYR A 406 8.92 7.96 11.41
N ALA A 407 8.33 8.39 10.31
CA ALA A 407 8.16 7.64 9.07
C ALA A 407 9.26 8.07 8.06
N THR A 408 10.49 8.01 8.52
CA THR A 408 11.67 8.54 7.83
C THR A 408 12.41 7.51 6.99
N GLY A 409 11.82 6.30 6.83
CA GLY A 409 12.36 5.21 6.03
C GLY A 409 13.51 4.48 6.69
N TYR A 410 14.35 3.84 5.88
CA TYR A 410 15.38 2.90 6.34
C TYR A 410 16.75 3.31 5.81
N THR A 411 17.80 2.77 6.43
CA THR A 411 19.19 2.91 5.98
C THR A 411 19.53 1.70 5.12
N PRO A 412 19.62 1.85 3.79
CA PRO A 412 19.77 0.70 2.88
C PRO A 412 21.18 0.08 2.93
N SER A 413 22.22 0.89 3.23
CA SER A 413 23.62 0.45 3.21
C SER A 413 23.94 -0.67 4.17
N THR A 414 23.25 -0.73 5.31
CA THR A 414 23.50 -1.78 6.33
C THR A 414 23.04 -3.18 5.91
N ALA A 415 22.24 -3.28 4.85
CA ALA A 415 21.79 -4.56 4.31
C ALA A 415 22.93 -5.40 3.72
N LEU A 416 24.10 -4.79 3.46
CA LEU A 416 25.27 -5.40 2.82
C LEU A 416 26.51 -5.40 3.76
N ASP A 417 26.32 -5.24 5.06
CA ASP A 417 27.42 -5.18 6.03
C ASP A 417 28.24 -6.48 6.06
N PHE A 418 27.64 -7.62 5.73
CA PHE A 418 28.32 -8.91 5.65
C PHE A 418 29.27 -9.06 4.45
N LEU A 419 29.19 -8.18 3.44
CA LEU A 419 30.13 -8.18 2.32
C LEU A 419 31.44 -7.46 2.68
N ARG A 420 32.57 -8.02 2.27
CA ARG A 420 33.86 -7.37 2.41
C ARG A 420 33.99 -6.09 1.58
N ASP A 421 34.89 -5.22 1.99
CA ASP A 421 35.10 -3.90 1.36
C ASP A 421 35.62 -4.01 -0.07
N ASP A 422 36.44 -5.00 -0.40
CA ASP A 422 36.89 -5.27 -1.77
C ASP A 422 35.75 -5.65 -2.72
N VAL A 423 34.79 -6.47 -2.22
CA VAL A 423 33.56 -6.80 -2.95
C VAL A 423 32.68 -5.56 -3.11
N LYS A 424 32.47 -4.78 -2.05
CA LYS A 424 31.72 -3.53 -2.09
C LYS A 424 32.31 -2.54 -3.09
N GLN A 425 33.63 -2.42 -3.14
CA GLN A 425 34.35 -1.58 -4.09
C GLN A 425 34.12 -2.07 -5.54
N GLY A 426 34.21 -3.37 -5.79
CA GLY A 426 33.94 -3.97 -7.11
C GLY A 426 32.50 -3.75 -7.58
N LEU A 427 31.54 -3.69 -6.66
CA LEU A 427 30.14 -3.39 -6.93
C LEU A 427 29.81 -1.89 -7.01
N GLN A 428 30.80 -1.01 -6.82
CA GLN A 428 30.60 0.44 -6.71
C GLN A 428 29.54 0.84 -5.66
N PHE A 429 29.57 0.12 -4.54
CA PHE A 429 28.69 0.39 -3.40
C PHE A 429 29.06 1.73 -2.74
N ASP A 430 28.04 2.50 -2.31
CA ASP A 430 28.27 3.73 -1.57
C ASP A 430 27.42 3.79 -0.30
N LEU A 431 28.09 3.97 0.85
CA LEU A 431 27.48 4.18 2.16
C LEU A 431 26.57 5.43 2.24
N LYS A 432 26.84 6.42 1.38
CA LYS A 432 26.09 7.67 1.37
C LYS A 432 24.75 7.56 0.64
N SER A 433 24.55 6.52 -0.14
CA SER A 433 23.28 6.31 -0.84
C SER A 433 22.10 6.25 0.14
N ALA A 434 21.10 7.08 -0.13
CA ALA A 434 19.97 7.26 0.78
C ALA A 434 18.79 6.31 0.51
N ARG A 435 18.76 5.65 -0.65
CA ARG A 435 17.60 4.85 -1.09
C ARG A 435 17.95 3.41 -1.42
N LEU A 436 18.82 3.19 -2.40
CA LEU A 436 19.34 1.86 -2.74
C LEU A 436 20.80 1.77 -2.33
N PRO A 437 21.29 0.61 -1.85
CA PRO A 437 22.69 0.49 -1.45
C PRO A 437 23.65 0.48 -2.63
N LEU A 438 23.18 0.10 -3.82
CA LEU A 438 23.99 -0.03 -5.02
C LEU A 438 23.15 0.09 -6.29
N VAL A 439 23.82 0.42 -7.41
CA VAL A 439 23.24 0.40 -8.76
C VAL A 439 24.08 -0.53 -9.62
N LEU A 440 23.47 -1.63 -10.07
CA LEU A 440 24.11 -2.67 -10.86
C LEU A 440 23.90 -2.45 -12.35
N ASP A 441 24.88 -2.87 -13.12
CA ASP A 441 24.92 -2.62 -14.57
C ASP A 441 24.12 -3.63 -15.39
N GLN A 442 23.68 -4.75 -14.82
CA GLN A 442 22.90 -5.77 -15.51
C GLN A 442 21.53 -5.94 -14.84
N TRP A 443 20.52 -5.19 -15.34
CA TRP A 443 19.14 -5.23 -14.84
C TRP A 443 19.04 -5.22 -13.31
N GLN A 444 19.83 -4.35 -12.64
CA GLN A 444 19.84 -4.24 -11.17
C GLN A 444 19.98 -5.62 -10.45
N THR A 445 20.54 -6.61 -11.15
CA THR A 445 20.63 -8.00 -10.69
C THR A 445 22.07 -8.46 -10.54
N MET A 446 22.93 -8.12 -11.49
CA MET A 446 24.32 -8.59 -11.54
C MET A 446 25.27 -7.46 -11.95
N SER A 447 26.56 -7.66 -11.72
CA SER A 447 27.62 -6.80 -12.22
C SER A 447 28.59 -7.59 -13.12
N ALA A 448 29.00 -6.96 -14.21
CA ALA A 448 30.02 -7.54 -15.08
C ALA A 448 31.38 -7.73 -14.36
N ALA A 449 31.68 -6.89 -13.36
CA ALA A 449 32.90 -6.96 -12.57
C ALA A 449 32.95 -8.18 -11.63
N LEU A 450 31.79 -8.65 -11.15
CA LEU A 450 31.68 -9.77 -10.21
C LEU A 450 30.53 -10.69 -10.65
N PRO A 451 30.74 -11.56 -11.67
CA PRO A 451 29.66 -12.35 -12.29
C PRO A 451 29.18 -13.51 -11.44
N ASP A 452 29.87 -13.82 -10.35
CA ASP A 452 29.58 -14.91 -9.40
C ASP A 452 28.79 -14.45 -8.17
N ILE A 453 28.35 -13.19 -8.15
CA ILE A 453 27.36 -12.65 -7.18
C ILE A 453 26.17 -12.05 -7.88
N ALA A 454 24.98 -12.26 -7.33
CA ALA A 454 23.74 -11.71 -7.83
C ALA A 454 22.87 -11.15 -6.71
N PHE A 455 22.00 -10.22 -7.03
CA PHE A 455 21.11 -9.51 -6.10
C PHE A 455 19.67 -9.60 -6.56
N LEU A 456 18.76 -10.01 -5.65
CA LEU A 456 17.33 -10.03 -5.90
C LEU A 456 16.60 -9.12 -4.92
N GLY A 457 15.59 -8.40 -5.46
CA GLY A 457 14.76 -7.52 -4.65
C GLY A 457 15.43 -6.20 -4.25
N PHE A 458 16.59 -5.87 -4.81
CA PHE A 458 17.27 -4.57 -4.66
C PHE A 458 16.77 -3.58 -5.72
N TYR A 459 15.46 -3.39 -5.73
CA TYR A 459 14.74 -2.55 -6.67
C TYR A 459 13.59 -1.85 -5.93
N GLU A 460 13.23 -0.62 -6.28
CA GLU A 460 12.06 0.06 -5.73
C GLU A 460 10.93 0.08 -6.75
N GLY A 461 9.83 -0.63 -6.46
CA GLY A 461 8.66 -0.75 -7.32
C GLY A 461 7.86 -2.00 -7.02
N PRO A 462 7.01 -2.48 -7.91
CA PRO A 462 6.36 -3.78 -7.78
C PRO A 462 7.42 -4.89 -7.82
N TYR A 463 7.58 -5.59 -6.70
CA TYR A 463 8.74 -6.46 -6.51
C TYR A 463 8.58 -7.86 -7.10
N TRP A 464 7.40 -8.47 -6.97
CA TRP A 464 7.21 -9.91 -7.14
C TRP A 464 7.58 -10.41 -8.55
N SER A 465 6.98 -9.81 -9.59
CA SER A 465 7.33 -10.16 -10.97
C SER A 465 8.80 -9.92 -11.29
N ILE A 466 9.38 -8.82 -10.78
CA ILE A 466 10.78 -8.51 -10.99
C ILE A 466 11.69 -9.54 -10.32
N MET A 467 11.39 -9.93 -9.08
CA MET A 467 12.18 -10.95 -8.38
C MET A 467 12.15 -12.30 -9.11
N GLU A 468 11.00 -12.68 -9.65
CA GLU A 468 10.87 -13.90 -10.43
C GLU A 468 11.69 -13.84 -11.73
N MET A 469 11.61 -12.71 -12.46
CA MET A 469 12.40 -12.51 -13.68
C MET A 469 13.90 -12.40 -13.40
N GLN A 470 14.30 -11.74 -12.30
CA GLN A 470 15.70 -11.70 -11.85
C GLN A 470 16.24 -13.10 -11.53
N ALA A 471 15.43 -13.94 -10.86
CA ALA A 471 15.82 -15.32 -10.56
C ALA A 471 16.05 -16.14 -11.85
N GLN A 472 15.17 -15.99 -12.84
CA GLN A 472 15.33 -16.61 -14.16
C GLN A 472 16.57 -16.10 -14.89
N LEU A 473 16.85 -14.80 -14.84
CA LEU A 473 18.04 -14.18 -15.41
C LEU A 473 19.33 -14.75 -14.80
N ILE A 474 19.37 -14.91 -13.48
CA ILE A 474 20.51 -15.51 -12.78
C ILE A 474 20.72 -16.95 -13.20
N ALA A 475 19.64 -17.75 -13.27
CA ALA A 475 19.70 -19.13 -13.68
C ALA A 475 20.23 -19.26 -15.11
N ASP A 476 19.72 -18.48 -16.05
CA ASP A 476 20.19 -18.46 -17.44
C ASP A 476 21.70 -18.15 -17.53
N ARG A 477 22.12 -17.10 -16.82
CA ARG A 477 23.51 -16.64 -16.83
C ARG A 477 24.50 -17.68 -16.30
N TRP A 478 24.17 -18.28 -15.16
CA TRP A 478 25.07 -19.23 -14.51
C TRP A 478 25.08 -20.61 -15.17
N ILE A 479 24.00 -21.01 -15.86
CA ILE A 479 23.96 -22.25 -16.63
C ILE A 479 24.75 -22.12 -17.92
N ASN A 480 24.59 -21.02 -18.63
CA ASN A 480 25.18 -20.81 -19.93
C ASN A 480 26.62 -20.26 -19.87
N GLU A 481 27.13 -19.97 -18.66
CA GLU A 481 28.45 -19.38 -18.39
C GLU A 481 28.74 -18.14 -19.26
N ARG A 482 27.68 -17.50 -19.74
CA ARG A 482 27.79 -16.30 -20.56
C ARG A 482 28.05 -15.12 -19.64
N ILE A 483 29.30 -14.62 -19.66
CA ILE A 483 29.56 -13.28 -19.14
C ILE A 483 28.87 -12.32 -20.12
N PRO A 484 27.79 -11.64 -19.70
CA PRO A 484 27.18 -10.69 -20.60
C PRO A 484 28.10 -9.50 -20.73
N THR A 485 28.59 -9.29 -21.88
CA THR A 485 28.99 -7.96 -22.29
C THR A 485 27.73 -7.27 -22.80
N PRO A 486 27.09 -6.40 -21.98
CA PRO A 486 26.04 -5.58 -22.53
C PRO A 486 26.65 -4.78 -23.65
N GLN A 487 26.14 -4.93 -24.88
CA GLN A 487 26.36 -3.93 -25.90
C GLN A 487 25.63 -2.67 -25.46
N ARG A 488 26.20 -1.95 -24.49
CA ARG A 488 25.65 -0.67 -24.08
C ARG A 488 26.16 0.40 -25.02
N SER A 489 25.25 1.29 -25.34
CA SER A 489 25.68 2.54 -25.97
C SER A 489 26.44 3.38 -24.93
N TYR A 490 27.33 4.23 -25.40
CA TYR A 490 28.01 5.23 -24.58
C TYR A 490 27.01 6.05 -23.72
N GLU A 491 25.84 6.28 -24.27
CA GLU A 491 24.77 7.03 -23.59
C GLU A 491 24.18 6.29 -22.38
N GLU A 492 24.02 4.97 -22.46
CA GLU A 492 23.53 4.14 -21.34
C GLU A 492 24.53 4.06 -20.19
N ASP A 493 25.82 3.95 -20.49
CA ASP A 493 26.88 3.97 -19.47
C ASP A 493 26.91 5.34 -18.76
N HIS A 494 26.75 6.43 -19.50
CA HIS A 494 26.67 7.77 -18.92
C HIS A 494 25.41 7.97 -18.04
N LYS A 495 24.27 7.36 -18.37
CA LYS A 495 23.08 7.41 -17.52
C LYS A 495 23.32 6.73 -16.16
N LEU A 496 23.99 5.58 -16.15
CA LEU A 496 24.32 4.87 -14.91
C LEU A 496 25.32 5.65 -14.04
N ILE A 497 26.34 6.23 -14.65
CA ILE A 497 27.33 7.05 -13.94
C ILE A 497 26.62 8.22 -13.26
N ARG A 498 25.83 9.00 -14.01
CA ARG A 498 25.06 10.12 -13.46
C ARG A 498 24.09 9.70 -12.36
N LEU A 499 23.45 8.54 -12.49
CA LEU A 499 22.56 8.02 -11.46
C LEU A 499 23.31 7.72 -10.16
N ARG A 500 24.50 7.08 -10.25
CA ARG A 500 25.35 6.80 -9.10
C ARG A 500 25.85 8.09 -8.44
N GLU A 501 26.31 9.07 -9.22
CA GLU A 501 26.72 10.39 -8.73
C GLU A 501 25.58 11.09 -7.98
N ALA A 502 24.39 11.14 -8.57
CA ALA A 502 23.22 11.75 -7.94
C ALA A 502 22.80 11.03 -6.64
N MET A 503 22.97 9.71 -6.57
CA MET A 503 22.73 8.96 -5.33
C MET A 503 23.77 9.27 -4.24
N GLN A 504 25.02 9.49 -4.62
CA GLN A 504 26.11 9.86 -3.69
C GLN A 504 25.91 11.26 -3.11
N GLU A 505 25.35 12.19 -3.85
CA GLU A 505 25.01 13.55 -3.40
C GLU A 505 23.82 13.58 -2.41
N LYS A 506 23.30 12.42 -2.02
CA LYS A 506 22.10 12.27 -1.16
C LYS A 506 20.87 12.98 -1.74
N ALA A 507 20.78 13.13 -3.04
CA ALA A 507 19.61 13.67 -3.70
C ALA A 507 18.42 12.73 -3.45
N LEU A 508 17.58 13.05 -2.45
CA LEU A 508 16.36 12.28 -2.14
C LEU A 508 15.37 12.27 -3.31
N ASP A 509 15.57 13.18 -4.25
CA ASP A 509 14.76 13.34 -5.45
C ASP A 509 15.30 12.58 -6.66
N VAL A 510 16.35 11.76 -6.49
CA VAL A 510 16.76 10.83 -7.53
C VAL A 510 15.70 9.76 -7.65
N PRO A 511 15.04 9.66 -8.82
CA PRO A 511 14.12 8.57 -9.06
C PRO A 511 14.84 7.24 -8.97
N GLN A 512 14.10 6.26 -8.57
CA GLN A 512 14.58 4.90 -8.57
C GLN A 512 14.95 4.49 -9.99
N TYR A 513 16.04 3.78 -10.09
CA TYR A 513 16.42 3.09 -11.29
C TYR A 513 15.29 2.12 -11.70
N TRP A 514 14.77 2.29 -12.93
CA TRP A 514 13.57 1.62 -13.48
C TRP A 514 12.25 1.85 -12.76
N PHE A 515 12.18 2.58 -11.68
CA PHE A 515 10.94 2.81 -10.95
C PHE A 515 9.82 3.43 -11.81
N GLY A 516 10.16 4.31 -12.72
CA GLY A 516 9.20 5.00 -13.60
C GLY A 516 8.71 4.16 -14.79
N ASP A 517 9.33 2.99 -15.08
CA ASP A 517 8.99 2.15 -16.22
C ASP A 517 9.05 0.65 -15.89
N TYR A 518 8.22 0.25 -14.94
CA TYR A 518 8.14 -1.13 -14.49
C TYR A 518 7.82 -2.11 -15.63
N LEU A 519 6.86 -1.77 -16.50
CA LEU A 519 6.48 -2.60 -17.64
C LEU A 519 7.64 -2.76 -18.64
N GLY A 520 8.32 -1.66 -18.97
CA GLY A 520 9.49 -1.72 -19.87
C GLY A 520 10.62 -2.56 -19.30
N TYR A 521 10.86 -2.46 -18.02
CA TYR A 521 11.87 -3.27 -17.35
C TYR A 521 11.56 -4.77 -17.43
N MET A 522 10.29 -5.16 -17.22
CA MET A 522 9.87 -6.54 -17.40
C MET A 522 9.99 -7.01 -18.85
N GLU A 523 9.56 -6.18 -19.81
CA GLU A 523 9.65 -6.52 -21.25
C GLU A 523 11.11 -6.67 -21.72
N ASP A 524 12.03 -5.86 -21.21
CA ASP A 524 13.46 -5.99 -21.48
C ASP A 524 14.03 -7.33 -21.02
N ILE A 525 13.78 -7.70 -19.76
CA ILE A 525 14.27 -8.98 -19.24
C ILE A 525 13.61 -10.14 -19.99
N ALA A 526 12.30 -10.07 -20.25
CA ALA A 526 11.58 -11.09 -20.99
C ALA A 526 12.12 -11.28 -22.40
N SER A 527 12.39 -10.18 -23.11
CA SER A 527 13.00 -10.20 -24.43
C SER A 527 14.40 -10.84 -24.40
N HIS A 528 15.21 -10.48 -23.40
CA HIS A 528 16.54 -11.06 -23.23
C HIS A 528 16.49 -12.56 -22.96
N LEU A 529 15.57 -13.02 -22.15
CA LEU A 529 15.34 -14.43 -21.82
C LEU A 529 14.52 -15.17 -22.88
N GLN A 530 14.06 -14.49 -23.93
CA GLN A 530 13.19 -15.01 -24.98
C GLN A 530 11.90 -15.63 -24.41
N LEU A 531 11.35 -15.01 -23.34
CA LEU A 531 10.09 -15.44 -22.74
C LEU A 531 8.92 -14.94 -23.60
N SER A 532 7.97 -15.84 -23.82
CA SER A 532 6.69 -15.49 -24.45
C SER A 532 5.77 -14.85 -23.42
N ARG A 533 5.08 -13.77 -23.80
CA ARG A 533 4.04 -13.20 -22.94
C ARG A 533 2.79 -14.08 -22.99
N ASN A 534 2.28 -14.44 -21.82
CA ASN A 534 1.00 -15.12 -21.66
C ASN A 534 -0.12 -14.06 -21.57
N ASP A 535 -0.70 -13.70 -22.70
CA ASP A 535 -1.82 -12.75 -22.72
C ASP A 535 -3.16 -13.45 -22.40
N ALA A 536 -3.24 -14.78 -22.63
CA ALA A 536 -4.39 -15.63 -22.34
C ALA A 536 -5.71 -15.03 -22.86
N ALA A 537 -6.57 -14.55 -21.97
CA ALA A 537 -7.87 -14.00 -22.29
C ALA A 537 -7.85 -12.52 -22.73
N PHE A 538 -6.72 -11.81 -22.56
CA PHE A 538 -6.57 -10.43 -23.03
C PHE A 538 -6.14 -10.40 -24.50
N ALA A 539 -6.53 -9.34 -25.20
CA ALA A 539 -5.92 -9.03 -26.48
C ALA A 539 -4.44 -8.62 -26.31
N GLU A 540 -3.69 -8.61 -27.41
CA GLU A 540 -2.29 -8.20 -27.39
C GLU A 540 -2.14 -6.80 -26.77
N ARG A 541 -1.26 -6.68 -25.75
CA ARG A 541 -1.01 -5.44 -25.02
C ARG A 541 -2.23 -4.85 -24.31
N GLU A 542 -3.14 -5.68 -23.84
CA GLU A 542 -4.25 -5.29 -22.97
C GLU A 542 -4.09 -5.79 -21.53
N GLY A 543 -4.75 -5.09 -20.62
CA GLY A 543 -4.85 -5.44 -19.22
C GLY A 543 -3.57 -5.20 -18.41
N CYS A 544 -3.67 -5.39 -17.12
CA CYS A 544 -2.54 -5.13 -16.22
C CYS A 544 -1.50 -6.25 -16.25
N THR A 545 -0.33 -5.93 -15.74
CA THR A 545 0.74 -6.91 -15.55
C THR A 545 0.46 -7.84 -14.37
N SER A 546 1.06 -9.03 -14.43
CA SER A 546 1.11 -10.03 -13.37
C SER A 546 2.37 -10.87 -13.56
N PRO A 547 2.93 -11.52 -12.54
CA PRO A 547 3.98 -12.51 -12.72
C PRO A 547 3.61 -13.59 -13.74
N ALA A 548 2.35 -14.02 -13.78
CA ALA A 548 1.84 -15.01 -14.73
C ALA A 548 1.79 -14.55 -16.20
N ARG A 549 2.12 -13.27 -16.49
CA ARG A 549 2.25 -12.77 -17.87
C ARG A 549 3.50 -13.27 -18.58
N TYR A 550 4.56 -13.63 -17.87
CA TYR A 550 5.82 -14.04 -18.45
C TYR A 550 6.21 -15.40 -17.90
N VAL A 551 5.91 -16.43 -18.66
CA VAL A 551 6.12 -17.84 -18.26
C VAL A 551 7.36 -18.42 -18.94
N SER A 552 8.12 -19.19 -18.19
CA SER A 552 9.26 -19.97 -18.66
C SER A 552 8.87 -21.45 -18.83
N ALA A 553 9.77 -22.25 -19.35
CA ALA A 553 9.58 -23.71 -19.44
C ALA A 553 9.46 -24.39 -18.05
N GLN A 554 9.91 -23.72 -16.98
CA GLN A 554 9.85 -24.22 -15.61
C GLN A 554 8.63 -23.68 -14.83
N THR A 555 7.85 -22.79 -15.41
CA THR A 555 6.64 -22.23 -14.77
C THR A 555 5.52 -23.29 -14.78
N ASP A 556 4.77 -23.40 -13.69
CA ASP A 556 3.53 -24.16 -13.68
C ASP A 556 2.48 -23.44 -14.54
N LYS A 557 2.36 -23.91 -15.79
CA LYS A 557 1.48 -23.29 -16.78
C LYS A 557 0.01 -23.33 -16.36
N LEU A 558 -0.43 -24.38 -15.65
CA LEU A 558 -1.81 -24.49 -15.19
C LEU A 558 -2.13 -23.40 -14.16
N GLN A 559 -1.22 -23.17 -13.22
CA GLN A 559 -1.35 -22.08 -12.24
C GLN A 559 -1.31 -20.71 -12.93
N ALA A 560 -0.35 -20.49 -13.83
CA ALA A 560 -0.25 -19.23 -14.55
C ALA A 560 -1.51 -18.93 -15.38
N ASP A 561 -2.05 -19.90 -16.10
CA ASP A 561 -3.29 -19.76 -16.88
C ASP A 561 -4.50 -19.51 -15.97
N ALA A 562 -4.58 -20.16 -14.82
CA ALA A 562 -5.65 -19.95 -13.83
C ALA A 562 -5.60 -18.53 -13.22
N ILE A 563 -4.40 -18.03 -12.89
CA ILE A 563 -4.19 -16.65 -12.43
C ILE A 563 -4.63 -15.65 -13.50
N MET A 564 -4.22 -15.89 -14.77
CA MET A 564 -4.59 -14.99 -15.88
C MET A 564 -6.09 -14.99 -16.15
N ALA A 565 -6.76 -16.13 -16.04
CA ALA A 565 -8.21 -16.21 -16.20
C ALA A 565 -8.96 -15.46 -15.09
N ASP A 566 -8.52 -15.59 -13.83
CA ASP A 566 -9.09 -14.84 -12.69
C ASP A 566 -8.82 -13.33 -12.81
N LEU A 567 -7.61 -12.93 -13.22
CA LEU A 567 -7.27 -11.54 -13.50
C LEU A 567 -8.21 -10.95 -14.56
N HIS A 568 -8.38 -11.62 -15.69
CA HIS A 568 -9.25 -11.17 -16.77
C HIS A 568 -10.71 -11.08 -16.31
N LYS A 569 -11.20 -12.10 -15.60
CA LYS A 569 -12.56 -12.09 -15.03
C LYS A 569 -12.75 -10.88 -14.12
N THR A 570 -11.83 -10.67 -13.18
CA THR A 570 -11.88 -9.55 -12.24
C THR A 570 -11.86 -8.21 -12.97
N TRP A 571 -11.02 -8.08 -13.99
CA TRP A 571 -10.95 -6.87 -14.81
C TRP A 571 -12.28 -6.60 -15.53
N ARG A 572 -12.90 -7.63 -16.14
CA ARG A 572 -14.21 -7.53 -16.78
C ARG A 572 -15.31 -7.18 -15.77
N ASP A 573 -15.32 -7.80 -14.60
CA ASP A 573 -16.27 -7.50 -13.53
C ASP A 573 -16.19 -6.01 -13.12
N CYS A 574 -15.00 -5.41 -13.07
CA CYS A 574 -14.83 -4.00 -12.79
C CYS A 574 -15.40 -3.11 -13.92
N ILE A 575 -15.06 -3.42 -15.18
CA ILE A 575 -15.39 -2.57 -16.32
C ILE A 575 -16.86 -2.70 -16.73
N ASP A 576 -17.40 -3.91 -16.76
CA ASP A 576 -18.72 -4.20 -17.28
C ASP A 576 -19.82 -4.17 -16.21
N HIS A 577 -19.50 -4.66 -15.02
CA HIS A 577 -20.47 -4.86 -13.95
C HIS A 577 -20.32 -3.87 -12.79
N GLY A 578 -19.24 -3.09 -12.75
CA GLY A 578 -19.05 -2.05 -11.75
C GLY A 578 -18.55 -2.58 -10.40
N ARG A 579 -17.87 -3.74 -10.39
CA ARG A 579 -17.23 -4.24 -9.16
C ARG A 579 -16.33 -3.16 -8.56
N PHE A 580 -16.37 -3.02 -7.24
CA PHE A 580 -15.68 -2.00 -6.43
C PHE A 580 -16.19 -0.55 -6.56
N VAL A 581 -17.23 -0.26 -7.38
CA VAL A 581 -17.88 1.05 -7.38
C VAL A 581 -18.47 1.36 -6.00
N ALA A 582 -19.10 0.38 -5.36
CA ALA A 582 -19.65 0.50 -4.01
C ALA A 582 -18.59 0.91 -2.98
N ARG A 583 -17.42 0.29 -3.02
CA ARG A 583 -16.30 0.62 -2.14
C ARG A 583 -15.72 2.01 -2.41
N ALA A 584 -15.50 2.35 -3.68
CA ALA A 584 -15.01 3.68 -4.08
C ALA A 584 -15.98 4.80 -3.66
N ALA A 585 -17.29 4.57 -3.81
CA ALA A 585 -18.34 5.48 -3.38
C ALA A 585 -18.33 5.69 -1.86
N LEU A 586 -18.33 4.60 -1.07
CA LEU A 586 -18.29 4.67 0.40
C LEU A 586 -17.07 5.44 0.88
N ARG A 587 -15.88 5.14 0.36
CA ARG A 587 -14.67 5.88 0.66
C ARG A 587 -14.82 7.38 0.37
N ALA A 588 -15.38 7.73 -0.81
CA ALA A 588 -15.52 9.13 -1.23
C ALA A 588 -16.57 9.89 -0.39
N MET A 589 -17.49 9.20 0.26
CA MET A 589 -18.47 9.79 1.18
C MET A 589 -17.87 10.17 2.54
N GLN A 590 -16.70 9.63 2.94
CA GLN A 590 -16.06 9.92 4.22
C GLN A 590 -15.91 11.42 4.49
N GLY A 591 -16.05 11.83 5.76
CA GLY A 591 -15.84 13.19 6.26
C GLY A 591 -17.11 14.03 6.31
N ASN A 592 -16.98 15.36 6.28
CA ASN A 592 -18.03 16.32 6.63
C ASN A 592 -18.78 16.84 5.39
N TRP A 593 -20.10 17.10 5.56
CA TRP A 593 -21.00 17.54 4.53
C TRP A 593 -21.98 18.58 5.07
N ASN A 594 -22.27 19.63 4.29
CA ASN A 594 -23.46 20.44 4.48
C ASN A 594 -24.63 19.76 3.79
N ILE A 595 -25.76 19.70 4.45
CA ILE A 595 -26.98 19.07 3.90
C ILE A 595 -28.10 20.07 3.76
N SER A 596 -28.84 19.92 2.66
CA SER A 596 -30.13 20.57 2.41
C SER A 596 -31.12 19.52 1.96
N ARG A 597 -32.20 19.32 2.72
CA ARG A 597 -33.25 18.35 2.41
C ARG A 597 -34.56 19.06 2.16
N LYS A 598 -35.22 18.75 1.05
CA LYS A 598 -36.60 19.13 0.75
C LYS A 598 -37.50 17.92 0.93
N ILE A 599 -38.60 18.06 1.66
CA ILE A 599 -39.62 17.06 1.84
C ILE A 599 -40.92 17.59 1.23
N GLU A 600 -41.45 16.83 0.30
CA GLU A 600 -42.71 17.14 -0.42
C GLU A 600 -43.68 15.99 -0.12
N SER A 601 -44.74 16.27 0.64
CA SER A 601 -45.76 15.32 1.05
C SER A 601 -47.10 15.73 0.47
N GLU A 602 -47.96 14.75 0.18
CA GLU A 602 -49.35 15.02 -0.16
C GLU A 602 -50.08 15.74 0.98
N ASP A 603 -49.77 15.43 2.25
CA ASP A 603 -50.21 16.22 3.39
C ASP A 603 -49.21 17.40 3.62
N PRO A 604 -49.63 18.66 3.40
CA PRO A 604 -48.76 19.83 3.59
C PRO A 604 -48.16 19.96 5.01
N ALA A 605 -48.75 19.31 6.03
CA ALA A 605 -48.28 19.33 7.38
C ALA A 605 -46.89 18.66 7.52
N TYR A 606 -46.60 17.70 6.65
CA TYR A 606 -45.31 16.96 6.63
C TYR A 606 -44.31 17.51 5.59
N SER A 607 -44.70 18.52 4.82
CA SER A 607 -43.82 19.18 3.88
C SER A 607 -42.93 20.20 4.59
N GLY A 608 -41.67 20.31 4.14
CA GLY A 608 -40.72 21.24 4.76
C GLY A 608 -39.31 21.13 4.22
N THR A 609 -38.42 21.89 4.84
CA THR A 609 -37.00 21.90 4.50
C THR A 609 -36.14 21.64 5.74
N LEU A 610 -35.05 20.90 5.57
CA LEU A 610 -34.03 20.71 6.59
C LEU A 610 -32.72 21.28 6.10
N GLN A 611 -32.07 22.08 6.93
CA GLN A 611 -30.72 22.56 6.74
C GLN A 611 -29.82 22.08 7.89
N GLY A 612 -28.63 21.59 7.60
CA GLY A 612 -27.76 21.06 8.64
C GLY A 612 -26.45 20.53 8.14
N GLN A 613 -25.87 19.67 8.94
CA GLN A 613 -24.61 19.00 8.67
C GLN A 613 -24.73 17.49 8.78
N ALA A 614 -23.94 16.77 8.00
CA ALA A 614 -23.78 15.34 8.09
C ALA A 614 -22.31 14.97 8.05
N SER A 615 -21.98 13.80 8.57
CA SER A 615 -20.62 13.27 8.53
C SER A 615 -20.61 11.75 8.42
N PHE A 616 -19.59 11.22 7.75
CA PHE A 616 -19.33 9.78 7.66
C PHE A 616 -17.98 9.51 8.31
N HIS A 617 -17.99 8.74 9.40
CA HIS A 617 -16.82 8.43 10.22
C HIS A 617 -16.46 6.96 10.07
N PRO A 618 -15.30 6.62 9.46
CA PRO A 618 -14.85 5.23 9.43
C PRO A 618 -14.49 4.76 10.85
N ARG A 619 -14.77 3.48 11.11
CA ARG A 619 -14.33 2.80 12.33
C ARG A 619 -13.99 1.34 12.03
N PHE A 620 -13.39 0.64 12.97
CA PHE A 620 -13.19 -0.80 12.82
C PHE A 620 -14.55 -1.50 12.79
N PRO A 621 -14.75 -2.44 11.84
CA PRO A 621 -16.03 -3.09 11.67
C PRO A 621 -16.45 -3.88 12.90
N THR A 622 -17.73 -3.77 13.26
CA THR A 622 -18.36 -4.47 14.37
C THR A 622 -19.16 -5.67 13.88
N ALA A 623 -19.39 -6.66 14.76
CA ALA A 623 -20.27 -7.77 14.44
C ALA A 623 -21.74 -7.32 14.49
N ASP A 624 -22.56 -7.79 13.55
CA ASP A 624 -24.02 -7.68 13.62
C ASP A 624 -24.64 -8.76 14.53
N LYS A 625 -25.97 -8.80 14.63
CA LYS A 625 -26.71 -9.79 15.46
C LYS A 625 -26.45 -11.25 15.04
N SER A 626 -26.02 -11.49 13.80
CA SER A 626 -25.65 -12.83 13.29
C SER A 626 -24.19 -13.18 13.52
N GLY A 627 -23.38 -12.25 14.05
CA GLY A 627 -21.95 -12.41 14.22
C GLY A 627 -21.13 -12.07 12.97
N ARG A 628 -21.74 -11.62 11.87
CA ARG A 628 -21.01 -11.23 10.64
C ARG A 628 -20.32 -9.87 10.83
N VAL A 629 -19.09 -9.79 10.38
CA VAL A 629 -18.26 -8.59 10.38
C VAL A 629 -18.04 -8.14 8.93
N ALA A 630 -18.25 -6.86 8.65
CA ALA A 630 -18.00 -6.27 7.33
C ALA A 630 -16.51 -6.00 7.11
N ASP A 631 -16.11 -5.64 5.86
CA ASP A 631 -14.74 -5.23 5.57
C ASP A 631 -14.51 -3.74 5.85
N LEU A 632 -15.53 -2.91 5.62
CA LEU A 632 -15.52 -1.48 5.97
C LEU A 632 -16.80 -1.11 6.70
N GLU A 633 -16.69 -0.21 7.69
CA GLU A 633 -17.82 0.27 8.45
C GLU A 633 -17.70 1.76 8.75
N PHE A 634 -18.75 2.54 8.43
CA PHE A 634 -18.79 3.98 8.62
C PHE A 634 -20.05 4.36 9.42
N VAL A 635 -19.87 5.17 10.45
CA VAL A 635 -20.98 5.78 11.18
C VAL A 635 -21.41 7.06 10.47
N TYR A 636 -22.63 7.10 10.02
CA TYR A 636 -23.28 8.30 9.50
C TYR A 636 -23.99 9.04 10.63
N VAL A 637 -23.73 10.33 10.73
CA VAL A 637 -24.39 11.23 11.68
C VAL A 637 -24.94 12.44 10.96
N GLU A 638 -26.19 12.77 11.20
CA GLU A 638 -26.86 13.93 10.65
C GLU A 638 -27.46 14.77 11.79
N SER A 639 -27.34 16.10 11.69
CA SER A 639 -27.92 17.05 12.63
C SER A 639 -28.32 18.33 11.89
N GLY A 640 -29.54 18.79 12.07
CA GLY A 640 -30.04 19.99 11.38
C GLY A 640 -31.34 20.52 11.95
N GLU A 641 -31.82 21.60 11.37
CA GLU A 641 -33.09 22.24 11.70
C GLU A 641 -34.08 21.98 10.56
N PHE A 642 -35.19 21.36 10.89
CA PHE A 642 -36.33 21.15 10.00
C PHE A 642 -37.34 22.30 10.21
N THR A 643 -37.73 22.97 9.14
CA THR A 643 -38.76 24.00 9.11
C THR A 643 -39.96 23.51 8.31
N SER A 644 -41.12 23.41 8.97
CA SER A 644 -42.38 23.03 8.32
C SER A 644 -42.85 24.11 7.35
N SER A 645 -43.25 23.71 6.13
CA SER A 645 -43.73 24.65 5.12
C SER A 645 -45.12 25.20 5.46
N SER A 646 -45.96 24.48 6.21
CA SER A 646 -47.34 24.87 6.57
C SER A 646 -47.40 25.77 7.78
N SER A 647 -46.57 25.51 8.82
CA SER A 647 -46.61 26.22 10.11
C SER A 647 -45.46 27.21 10.32
N GLY A 648 -44.38 27.10 9.56
CA GLY A 648 -43.15 27.82 9.80
C GLY A 648 -42.41 27.38 11.07
N MET A 649 -42.91 26.35 11.76
CA MET A 649 -42.31 25.86 13.00
C MET A 649 -41.00 25.14 12.70
N THR A 650 -39.98 25.45 13.50
CA THR A 650 -38.65 24.82 13.36
C THR A 650 -38.43 23.83 14.50
N MET A 651 -37.88 22.65 14.15
CA MET A 651 -37.52 21.61 15.12
C MET A 651 -36.12 21.05 14.79
N HIS A 652 -35.40 20.66 15.83
CA HIS A 652 -34.09 20.03 15.66
C HIS A 652 -34.30 18.53 15.32
N ALA A 653 -33.59 18.10 14.25
CA ALA A 653 -33.64 16.71 13.77
C ALA A 653 -32.22 16.10 13.81
N ARG A 654 -32.15 14.87 14.24
CA ARG A 654 -30.91 14.06 14.25
C ARG A 654 -31.21 12.67 13.69
N ARG A 655 -30.23 12.11 12.98
CA ARG A 655 -30.28 10.73 12.50
C ARG A 655 -28.91 10.09 12.58
N ARG A 656 -28.87 8.77 12.81
CA ARG A 656 -27.68 7.93 12.69
C ARG A 656 -27.99 6.67 11.93
N TYR A 657 -27.01 6.26 11.11
CA TYR A 657 -26.99 4.99 10.41
C TYR A 657 -25.57 4.44 10.41
N VAL A 658 -25.43 3.13 10.14
CA VAL A 658 -24.13 2.52 9.90
C VAL A 658 -24.12 2.01 8.47
N TYR A 659 -23.12 2.45 7.69
CA TYR A 659 -22.84 1.97 6.35
C TYR A 659 -21.81 0.87 6.44
N ARG A 660 -22.07 -0.28 5.83
CA ARG A 660 -21.21 -1.47 5.89
C ARG A 660 -20.96 -1.99 4.49
N TYR A 661 -19.71 -2.28 4.17
CA TYR A 661 -19.30 -2.85 2.88
C TYR A 661 -18.71 -4.24 3.08
N SER A 662 -19.18 -5.22 2.29
CA SER A 662 -18.63 -6.57 2.18
C SER A 662 -17.91 -6.71 0.85
N GLU A 663 -16.62 -7.03 0.86
CA GLU A 663 -15.81 -7.18 -0.36
C GLU A 663 -16.16 -8.48 -1.11
N VAL A 664 -16.52 -9.52 -0.39
CA VAL A 664 -16.89 -10.82 -0.98
C VAL A 664 -18.13 -10.68 -1.87
N ASP A 665 -19.13 -9.97 -1.36
CA ASP A 665 -20.40 -9.77 -2.06
C ASP A 665 -20.39 -8.51 -2.93
N ASP A 666 -19.33 -7.67 -2.84
CA ASP A 666 -19.25 -6.31 -3.39
C ASP A 666 -20.47 -5.45 -3.00
N GLN A 667 -20.97 -5.65 -1.77
CA GLN A 667 -22.24 -5.11 -1.31
C GLN A 667 -22.05 -3.99 -0.31
N LEU A 668 -22.63 -2.82 -0.58
CA LEU A 668 -22.80 -1.73 0.38
C LEU A 668 -24.21 -1.78 0.95
N SER A 669 -24.30 -1.77 2.28
CA SER A 669 -25.56 -1.83 3.04
C SER A 669 -25.66 -0.70 4.06
N VAL A 670 -26.89 -0.29 4.36
CA VAL A 670 -27.21 0.72 5.39
C VAL A 670 -28.00 0.06 6.50
N TRP A 671 -27.61 0.34 7.74
CA TRP A 671 -28.14 -0.31 8.93
C TRP A 671 -28.65 0.73 9.93
N PHE A 672 -29.75 0.42 10.60
CA PHE A 672 -30.21 1.16 11.78
C PHE A 672 -29.28 0.93 12.96
N VAL A 673 -29.32 1.85 13.91
CA VAL A 673 -28.60 1.76 15.18
C VAL A 673 -29.58 1.44 16.31
N LYS A 674 -29.08 0.81 17.39
CA LYS A 674 -29.90 0.48 18.55
C LYS A 674 -30.34 1.74 19.29
N PRO A 675 -31.59 1.82 19.75
CA PRO A 675 -32.10 2.98 20.53
C PRO A 675 -31.31 3.25 21.81
N GLU A 676 -30.86 2.21 22.49
CA GLU A 676 -30.10 2.28 23.75
C GLU A 676 -28.61 2.61 23.55
N ASN A 677 -28.07 2.33 22.39
CA ASN A 677 -26.69 2.66 22.00
C ASN A 677 -26.64 3.02 20.52
N ASP A 678 -26.74 4.31 20.22
CA ASP A 678 -26.82 4.83 18.86
C ASP A 678 -25.50 4.73 18.05
N LEU A 679 -24.50 4.00 18.56
CA LEU A 679 -23.29 3.57 17.86
C LEU A 679 -23.29 2.08 17.53
N GLU A 680 -24.21 1.29 18.08
CA GLU A 680 -24.28 -0.16 17.85
C GLU A 680 -25.23 -0.49 16.70
N VAL A 681 -24.77 -1.40 15.81
CA VAL A 681 -25.57 -1.89 14.65
C VAL A 681 -26.78 -2.67 15.15
N ASP A 682 -27.95 -2.40 14.57
CA ASP A 682 -29.22 -3.08 14.92
C ASP A 682 -29.67 -4.01 13.77
N TYR A 683 -30.50 -3.53 12.86
CA TYR A 683 -31.01 -4.30 11.73
C TYR A 683 -30.81 -3.59 10.40
N LEU A 684 -30.83 -4.36 9.31
CA LEU A 684 -30.66 -3.86 7.95
C LEU A 684 -31.78 -2.87 7.58
N PHE A 685 -31.38 -1.69 7.13
CA PHE A 685 -32.32 -0.77 6.49
C PHE A 685 -32.49 -1.13 5.01
N HIS A 686 -31.40 -1.12 4.23
CA HIS A 686 -31.42 -1.57 2.84
C HIS A 686 -30.01 -1.88 2.30
N ASP A 687 -29.99 -2.70 1.26
CA ASP A 687 -28.82 -2.95 0.43
C ASP A 687 -28.82 -2.00 -0.76
N LEU A 688 -27.64 -1.49 -1.15
CA LEU A 688 -27.44 -0.58 -2.26
C LEU A 688 -26.97 -1.36 -3.49
N THR A 689 -27.78 -1.39 -4.54
CA THR A 689 -27.43 -1.97 -5.84
C THR A 689 -26.95 -0.88 -6.78
N PHE A 690 -25.69 -0.92 -7.17
CA PHE A 690 -25.11 0.02 -8.12
C PHE A 690 -25.47 -0.38 -9.56
N VAL A 691 -25.84 0.60 -10.37
CA VAL A 691 -26.09 0.35 -11.80
C VAL A 691 -24.75 0.12 -12.52
N PRO A 692 -24.72 -0.69 -13.59
CA PRO A 692 -23.51 -0.94 -14.35
C PRO A 692 -22.87 0.34 -14.91
N PRO A 693 -21.53 0.39 -15.08
CA PRO A 693 -20.81 1.58 -15.55
C PRO A 693 -21.36 2.18 -16.86
N ALA A 694 -21.80 1.33 -17.79
CA ALA A 694 -22.38 1.79 -19.06
C ALA A 694 -23.68 2.61 -18.89
N GLU A 695 -24.48 2.33 -17.87
CA GLU A 695 -25.68 3.09 -17.50
C GLU A 695 -25.28 4.33 -16.68
N ALA A 696 -24.40 4.19 -15.70
CA ALA A 696 -23.88 5.26 -14.86
C ALA A 696 -23.22 6.38 -15.70
N ARG A 697 -22.45 6.01 -16.72
CA ARG A 697 -21.83 6.95 -17.67
C ARG A 697 -22.84 7.83 -18.38
N LYS A 698 -24.00 7.28 -18.81
CA LYS A 698 -25.07 8.06 -19.45
C LYS A 698 -25.67 9.10 -18.49
N ALA A 699 -25.70 8.79 -17.21
CA ALA A 699 -26.20 9.69 -16.18
C ALA A 699 -25.12 10.69 -15.69
N GLY A 700 -23.84 10.49 -16.04
CA GLY A 700 -22.71 11.29 -15.55
C GLY A 700 -22.46 11.14 -14.05
N ALA A 701 -22.89 10.03 -13.45
CA ALA A 701 -22.76 9.77 -12.01
C ALA A 701 -22.85 8.27 -11.71
N CYS A 702 -22.18 7.80 -10.67
CA CYS A 702 -22.47 6.51 -10.10
C CYS A 702 -23.86 6.55 -9.44
N ILE A 703 -24.71 5.61 -9.79
CA ILE A 703 -26.09 5.53 -9.29
C ILE A 703 -26.25 4.25 -8.48
N ALA A 704 -26.77 4.37 -7.26
CA ALA A 704 -27.18 3.21 -6.48
C ALA A 704 -28.67 3.29 -6.15
N LYS A 705 -29.34 2.16 -6.17
CA LYS A 705 -30.76 2.02 -5.85
C LYS A 705 -30.96 1.05 -4.70
N ALA A 706 -31.96 1.32 -3.91
CA ALA A 706 -32.40 0.43 -2.82
C ALA A 706 -33.89 0.52 -2.64
N ASP A 707 -34.48 -0.54 -2.12
CA ASP A 707 -35.87 -0.55 -1.66
C ASP A 707 -35.98 -1.18 -0.27
N HIS A 708 -36.96 -0.74 0.47
CA HIS A 708 -37.22 -1.22 1.84
C HIS A 708 -38.69 -1.11 2.17
N LEU A 709 -39.26 -2.19 2.68
CA LEU A 709 -40.59 -2.20 3.23
C LEU A 709 -40.52 -2.00 4.76
N CYS A 710 -41.01 -0.84 5.26
CA CYS A 710 -41.07 -0.53 6.68
C CYS A 710 -42.52 -0.61 7.13
N VAL A 711 -42.87 -1.70 7.82
CA VAL A 711 -44.24 -2.05 8.16
C VAL A 711 -45.11 -2.20 6.92
N ASP A 712 -45.87 -1.16 6.55
CA ASP A 712 -46.76 -1.12 5.37
C ASP A 712 -46.37 -0.02 4.37
N ASP A 713 -45.32 0.77 4.67
CA ASP A 713 -44.83 1.84 3.81
C ASP A 713 -43.61 1.38 3.01
N MET A 714 -43.64 1.53 1.69
CA MET A 714 -42.55 1.19 0.79
C MET A 714 -41.65 2.39 0.56
N TYR A 715 -40.34 2.18 0.72
CA TYR A 715 -39.28 3.16 0.48
C TYR A 715 -38.51 2.76 -0.76
N TRP A 716 -38.44 3.65 -1.77
CA TRP A 716 -37.50 3.56 -2.88
C TRP A 716 -36.44 4.64 -2.69
N THR A 717 -35.21 4.22 -2.69
CA THR A 717 -34.08 5.13 -2.43
C THR A 717 -33.15 5.15 -3.64
N GLN A 718 -32.71 6.34 -4.04
CA GLN A 718 -31.70 6.50 -5.09
C GLN A 718 -30.57 7.40 -4.60
N TYR A 719 -29.35 6.94 -4.75
CA TYR A 719 -28.12 7.70 -4.57
C TYR A 719 -27.60 8.13 -5.94
N THR A 720 -27.22 9.40 -6.07
CA THR A 720 -26.59 9.95 -7.28
C THR A 720 -25.28 10.59 -6.88
N LEU A 721 -24.17 9.97 -7.28
CA LEU A 721 -22.80 10.30 -6.87
C LEU A 721 -21.97 10.70 -8.11
N PRO A 722 -21.93 12.00 -8.47
CA PRO A 722 -21.13 12.50 -9.58
C PRO A 722 -19.66 12.53 -9.16
N MET A 723 -18.99 11.39 -9.28
CA MET A 723 -17.58 11.23 -8.96
C MET A 723 -16.70 11.96 -9.98
N GLU A 724 -15.67 12.65 -9.51
CA GLU A 724 -14.62 13.27 -10.31
C GLU A 724 -13.32 12.53 -10.02
N ALA A 725 -12.98 11.54 -10.82
CA ALA A 725 -11.95 10.55 -10.52
C ALA A 725 -12.21 9.88 -9.15
N ILE A 726 -11.41 10.19 -8.13
CA ILE A 726 -11.59 9.64 -6.78
C ILE A 726 -12.32 10.60 -5.83
N VAL A 727 -12.69 11.80 -6.27
CA VAL A 727 -13.25 12.87 -5.41
C VAL A 727 -14.76 12.94 -5.58
N LEU A 728 -15.47 13.09 -4.47
CA LEU A 728 -16.88 13.39 -4.42
C LEU A 728 -17.08 14.77 -3.78
N ARG A 729 -17.49 15.79 -4.57
CA ARG A 729 -17.69 17.17 -4.11
C ARG A 729 -19.12 17.44 -3.66
N ARG A 730 -20.06 16.73 -4.27
CA ARG A 730 -21.50 16.79 -3.98
C ARG A 730 -22.15 15.46 -4.32
N PHE A 731 -23.27 15.15 -3.70
CA PHE A 731 -24.12 14.03 -4.08
C PHE A 731 -25.55 14.25 -3.61
N LYS A 732 -26.46 13.40 -4.07
CA LYS A 732 -27.87 13.46 -3.75
C LYS A 732 -28.37 12.09 -3.28
N ILE A 733 -29.25 12.09 -2.27
CA ILE A 733 -30.04 10.93 -1.88
C ILE A 733 -31.52 11.33 -1.97
N GLU A 734 -32.29 10.53 -2.67
CA GLU A 734 -33.72 10.73 -2.87
C GLU A 734 -34.47 9.52 -2.33
N HIS A 735 -35.43 9.76 -1.43
CA HIS A 735 -36.35 8.75 -0.91
C HIS A 735 -37.74 9.06 -1.41
N THR A 736 -38.33 8.13 -2.15
CA THR A 736 -39.78 8.13 -2.47
C THR A 736 -40.43 7.15 -1.51
N VAL A 737 -41.36 7.61 -0.69
CA VAL A 737 -42.05 6.79 0.30
C VAL A 737 -43.55 6.78 -0.02
N LYS A 738 -44.11 5.57 -0.12
CA LYS A 738 -45.56 5.39 -0.36
C LYS A 738 -46.10 4.26 0.49
N GLY A 739 -47.20 4.55 1.17
CA GLY A 739 -47.92 3.58 1.97
C GLY A 739 -49.09 4.19 2.74
N PRO A 740 -49.76 3.42 3.58
CA PRO A 740 -50.95 3.88 4.30
C PRO A 740 -50.70 5.02 5.30
N GLN A 741 -49.46 5.13 5.79
CA GLN A 741 -49.09 6.10 6.83
C GLN A 741 -48.20 7.22 6.32
N LYS A 742 -47.53 7.02 5.17
CA LYS A 742 -46.53 7.96 4.65
C LYS A 742 -46.67 8.05 3.11
N ASP A 743 -46.77 9.27 2.63
CA ASP A 743 -46.67 9.56 1.18
C ASP A 743 -45.88 10.86 1.01
N TYR A 744 -44.60 10.73 0.66
CA TYR A 744 -43.71 11.88 0.45
C TYR A 744 -42.51 11.53 -0.42
N VAL A 745 -41.90 12.56 -1.00
CA VAL A 745 -40.57 12.52 -1.61
C VAL A 745 -39.63 13.39 -0.77
N ALA A 746 -38.49 12.83 -0.36
CA ALA A 746 -37.45 13.55 0.36
C ALA A 746 -36.16 13.56 -0.46
N THR A 747 -35.73 14.73 -0.91
CA THR A 747 -34.49 14.91 -1.66
C THR A 747 -33.48 15.61 -0.77
N THR A 748 -32.38 14.94 -0.47
CA THR A 748 -31.25 15.47 0.31
C THR A 748 -30.06 15.72 -0.59
N GLN A 749 -29.59 16.95 -0.62
CA GLN A 749 -28.35 17.33 -1.28
C GLN A 749 -27.23 17.45 -0.27
N PHE A 750 -26.09 16.88 -0.60
CA PHE A 750 -24.86 16.93 0.18
C PHE A 750 -23.81 17.73 -0.59
N THR A 751 -23.17 18.67 0.06
CA THR A 751 -22.07 19.48 -0.52
C THR A 751 -20.91 19.54 0.46
N ARG A 752 -19.68 19.40 -0.04
CA ARG A 752 -18.49 19.57 0.81
C ARG A 752 -18.47 21.00 1.40
N PRO A 753 -18.17 21.15 2.69
CA PRO A 753 -17.86 22.48 3.24
C PRO A 753 -16.71 23.11 2.45
N LEU A 754 -16.79 24.41 2.21
CA LEU A 754 -15.63 25.16 1.70
C LEU A 754 -14.52 25.07 2.75
N VAL A 755 -13.39 24.50 2.37
CA VAL A 755 -12.20 24.55 3.22
C VAL A 755 -11.74 25.99 3.26
N PRO A 756 -11.71 26.66 4.43
CA PRO A 756 -11.17 28.02 4.50
C PRO A 756 -9.73 27.95 3.98
N ALA A 757 -9.39 28.81 3.01
CA ALA A 757 -8.01 29.00 2.65
C ALA A 757 -7.26 29.33 3.95
N THR A 758 -6.34 28.48 4.37
CA THR A 758 -5.52 28.72 5.56
C THR A 758 -4.90 30.10 5.39
N ARG A 759 -5.23 31.02 6.32
CA ARG A 759 -4.64 32.35 6.32
C ARG A 759 -3.12 32.16 6.32
N ARG A 760 -2.47 32.80 5.33
CA ARG A 760 -1.02 32.92 5.19
C ARG A 760 -0.37 33.39 6.48
#